data_ffa7c93745aedbf89b9b5990c9a49dfc
#
_entry.id   ffa7c93745aedbf89b9b5990c9a49dfc
#
_cell.length_a   1.000
_cell.length_b   1.000
_cell.length_c   1.000
_cell.angle_alpha   90.00
_cell.angle_beta   90.00
_cell.angle_gamma   90.00
#
_symmetry.space_group_name_H-M   'P 1'
#
loop_
_entity.id
_entity.type
_entity.pdbx_description
1 polymer ?
#
loop_
_entity_poly.entity_id
_entity_poly.type
_entity_poly.pdbx_seq_one_letter_code
_entity_poly.pdbx_strand_id
1 'polypeptide(L)'
;MGLRLLHLNLHGLIRSHDLELGRDSDTGGQTLYVLELVKGLAARPEVEKVELITRLINDRRVSSDYSNPVEKISSCAEIIRLPFGPKRYVRKELLWPYLDDLADRIVQRLQKENKFPDWIHAHYADAGYVGALVSRRLGLPLVFTGHSLGREKLRRLLAAGIDHDQIEQTYSISKRIDAEELALAHSNLLVTSTKQESEEQYARYGRFSSKNVEIIPPGVDLNRFYSAEINSKDEEKELNKLFSPFLRDLNLPPLLAISRAVRRKNIPALIEIYGRSSILQQRHNLILILGCREDSRQLEKQQREVFQQVFELVDKYNLYGKVAFPKQHKREQIPSIYRWAAKRSGLFVNPALTEPFGLTLLEAAACGLPTVTTDDGGPRDILSRCENGLLVDVTDLEAFRDGLETAGSNLSLWKTWSNNGVEGVSRHFSWDAHVCNYIALMQKRLKFLAPRHWTLGNIKETNPIGQKIIFLDLDNYLEQSKSLSKLRNKLENNSLNNDIQLGILTGRSIKAARYRYAETQLPKPSVWVCQAGTEIYYSDENKSDIFWQDSITVDWNRKGVEKVLFDLKDYLELQSSEHQAPYKVSYLLKEPSDAILPLVRKRLRQSGLAASPHLKCHWYLDVVPLRASRAEAIRYLTLRWGLSLEKVLVVASQQGDAELIRGLTKSIIPFDHDSSLDGFRSQQRVFFSEARDGVLDGLKNF
;
A
#
# COMPACT_ATOMS: atom_id res chain seq x y z
N MET A 1 11.46 -3.97 -27.74
CA MET A 1 11.78 -3.15 -26.57
C MET A 1 11.54 -4.01 -25.33
N GLY A 2 12.48 -4.03 -24.40
CA GLY A 2 12.31 -4.71 -23.14
C GLY A 2 11.36 -3.94 -22.21
N LEU A 3 10.81 -4.63 -21.22
CA LEU A 3 9.86 -4.06 -20.24
C LEU A 3 10.57 -3.13 -19.26
N ARG A 4 9.98 -1.99 -18.98
CA ARG A 4 10.41 -1.03 -17.97
C ARG A 4 9.39 -1.02 -16.84
N LEU A 5 9.81 -1.36 -15.62
CA LEU A 5 8.93 -1.61 -14.49
C LEU A 5 9.23 -0.63 -13.35
N LEU A 6 8.18 -0.09 -12.73
CA LEU A 6 8.29 0.80 -11.59
C LEU A 6 7.58 0.17 -10.38
N HIS A 7 8.35 -0.15 -9.35
CA HIS A 7 7.82 -0.65 -8.09
C HIS A 7 7.86 0.45 -7.02
N LEU A 8 6.82 0.53 -6.19
CA LEU A 8 6.71 1.47 -5.08
C LEU A 8 6.63 0.70 -3.76
N ASN A 9 7.59 0.93 -2.85
CA ASN A 9 7.56 0.44 -1.47
C ASN A 9 8.08 1.54 -0.54
N LEU A 10 7.19 2.21 0.19
CA LEU A 10 7.49 3.51 0.78
C LEU A 10 7.89 3.46 2.26
N HIS A 11 7.42 2.47 2.99
CA HIS A 11 7.77 2.27 4.40
C HIS A 11 8.71 1.07 4.58
N GLY A 12 9.30 0.96 5.77
CA GLY A 12 10.33 -0.01 6.09
C GLY A 12 11.70 0.37 5.52
N LEU A 13 12.71 -0.33 5.98
CA LEU A 13 14.10 -0.14 5.58
C LEU A 13 14.45 -1.14 4.48
N ILE A 14 14.55 -0.69 3.23
CA ILE A 14 14.87 -1.54 2.09
C ILE A 14 16.23 -1.17 1.48
N ARG A 15 17.08 -2.18 1.31
CA ARG A 15 18.36 -2.13 0.61
C ARG A 15 18.63 -3.45 -0.11
N SER A 16 19.58 -3.48 -1.03
CA SER A 16 19.85 -4.65 -1.90
C SER A 16 20.44 -5.87 -1.17
N HIS A 17 21.03 -5.66 -0.01
CA HIS A 17 21.74 -6.66 0.80
C HIS A 17 21.39 -6.52 2.28
N ASP A 18 21.67 -7.54 3.07
CA ASP A 18 21.56 -7.57 4.54
C ASP A 18 20.34 -6.86 5.12
N LEU A 19 19.14 -7.24 4.63
CA LEU A 19 17.88 -6.67 5.12
C LEU A 19 17.74 -6.84 6.63
N GLU A 20 17.46 -5.75 7.34
CA GLU A 20 17.29 -5.72 8.80
C GLU A 20 15.87 -6.21 9.22
N LEU A 21 15.47 -7.41 8.74
CA LEU A 21 14.13 -7.94 8.98
C LEU A 21 13.83 -8.12 10.47
N GLY A 22 12.66 -7.59 10.88
CA GLY A 22 12.23 -7.66 12.29
C GLY A 22 12.81 -6.60 13.20
N ARG A 23 13.62 -5.67 12.68
CA ARG A 23 14.14 -4.53 13.43
C ARG A 23 13.03 -3.65 14.00
N ASP A 24 11.98 -3.47 13.21
CA ASP A 24 10.78 -2.74 13.59
C ASP A 24 9.53 -3.37 12.95
N SER A 25 8.36 -2.83 13.24
CA SER A 25 7.08 -3.35 12.72
C SER A 25 6.92 -3.16 11.20
N ASP A 26 7.70 -2.30 10.58
CA ASP A 26 7.58 -1.89 9.17
C ASP A 26 8.59 -2.60 8.27
N THR A 27 9.71 -3.11 8.84
CA THR A 27 10.77 -3.83 8.12
C THR A 27 10.59 -5.33 8.28
N GLY A 28 9.81 -5.95 7.40
CA GLY A 28 9.42 -7.36 7.55
C GLY A 28 9.25 -8.10 6.22
N GLY A 29 8.33 -9.05 6.19
CA GLY A 29 8.09 -9.94 5.05
C GLY A 29 7.76 -9.21 3.73
N GLN A 30 7.04 -8.09 3.80
CA GLN A 30 6.78 -7.25 2.62
C GLN A 30 8.08 -6.73 1.99
N THR A 31 9.00 -6.20 2.80
CA THR A 31 10.29 -5.67 2.31
C THR A 31 11.10 -6.76 1.60
N LEU A 32 11.13 -7.96 2.18
CA LEU A 32 11.77 -9.12 1.55
C LEU A 32 11.09 -9.49 0.23
N TYR A 33 9.77 -9.63 0.25
CA TYR A 33 8.98 -9.96 -0.95
C TYR A 33 9.26 -9.00 -2.10
N VAL A 34 9.23 -7.69 -1.84
CA VAL A 34 9.44 -6.67 -2.87
C VAL A 34 10.86 -6.74 -3.43
N LEU A 35 11.87 -6.92 -2.57
CA LEU A 35 13.26 -7.04 -3.03
C LEU A 35 13.47 -8.30 -3.89
N GLU A 36 12.96 -9.44 -3.46
CA GLU A 36 13.09 -10.69 -4.21
C GLU A 36 12.32 -10.65 -5.54
N LEU A 37 11.13 -10.04 -5.57
CA LEU A 37 10.39 -9.80 -6.82
C LEU A 37 11.22 -8.94 -7.78
N VAL A 38 11.80 -7.82 -7.31
CA VAL A 38 12.63 -6.93 -8.14
C VAL A 38 13.87 -7.65 -8.67
N LYS A 39 14.55 -8.46 -7.84
CA LYS A 39 15.69 -9.28 -8.26
C LYS A 39 15.29 -10.32 -9.32
N GLY A 40 14.20 -11.01 -9.10
CA GLY A 40 13.70 -12.01 -10.03
C GLY A 40 13.28 -11.41 -11.38
N LEU A 41 12.60 -10.25 -11.37
CA LEU A 41 12.26 -9.50 -12.59
C LEU A 41 13.51 -9.07 -13.34
N ALA A 42 14.53 -8.57 -12.63
CA ALA A 42 15.78 -8.14 -13.23
C ALA A 42 16.60 -9.28 -13.87
N ALA A 43 16.34 -10.51 -13.47
CA ALA A 43 16.98 -11.70 -14.07
C ALA A 43 16.30 -12.15 -15.39
N ARG A 44 15.19 -11.54 -15.79
CA ARG A 44 14.44 -11.94 -16.98
C ARG A 44 14.91 -11.19 -18.22
N PRO A 45 15.09 -11.90 -19.35
CA PRO A 45 15.54 -11.28 -20.60
C PRO A 45 14.50 -10.31 -21.20
N GLU A 46 13.22 -10.46 -20.84
CA GLU A 46 12.13 -9.59 -21.28
C GLU A 46 12.16 -8.22 -20.59
N VAL A 47 12.92 -8.08 -19.50
CA VAL A 47 12.96 -6.87 -18.66
C VAL A 47 14.19 -6.03 -18.97
N GLU A 48 13.96 -4.81 -19.44
CA GLU A 48 15.02 -3.82 -19.71
C GLU A 48 15.46 -3.09 -18.45
N LYS A 49 14.48 -2.68 -17.61
CA LYS A 49 14.76 -1.89 -16.40
C LYS A 49 13.71 -2.13 -15.33
N VAL A 50 14.16 -2.29 -14.08
CA VAL A 50 13.31 -2.28 -12.89
C VAL A 50 13.79 -1.19 -11.95
N GLU A 51 12.89 -0.29 -11.57
CA GLU A 51 13.15 0.75 -10.58
C GLU A 51 12.27 0.52 -9.35
N LEU A 52 12.89 0.50 -8.17
CA LEU A 52 12.19 0.43 -6.90
C LEU A 52 12.29 1.76 -6.18
N ILE A 53 11.18 2.50 -6.15
CA ILE A 53 11.13 3.79 -5.45
C ILE A 53 10.81 3.57 -3.97
N THR A 54 11.60 4.21 -3.14
CA THR A 54 11.41 4.26 -1.69
C THR A 54 11.84 5.64 -1.13
N ARG A 55 11.80 5.79 0.18
CA ARG A 55 12.14 7.03 0.87
C ARG A 55 13.64 7.19 1.09
N LEU A 56 14.17 8.39 0.81
CA LEU A 56 15.51 8.78 1.22
C LEU A 56 15.52 9.07 2.73
N ILE A 57 16.36 8.35 3.48
CA ILE A 57 16.44 8.46 4.93
C ILE A 57 17.87 8.86 5.32
N ASN A 58 18.01 9.95 6.05
CA ASN A 58 19.27 10.36 6.67
C ASN A 58 19.07 10.44 8.18
N ASP A 59 19.38 9.33 8.87
CA ASP A 59 19.15 9.17 10.30
C ASP A 59 20.32 8.39 10.90
N ARG A 60 20.96 8.93 11.94
CA ARG A 60 22.08 8.30 12.62
C ARG A 60 21.76 6.94 13.27
N ARG A 61 20.49 6.62 13.44
CA ARG A 61 20.00 5.36 14.06
C ARG A 61 19.90 4.21 13.07
N VAL A 62 20.07 4.46 11.77
CA VAL A 62 19.99 3.45 10.70
C VAL A 62 21.27 3.51 9.85
N SER A 63 21.51 2.49 9.01
CA SER A 63 22.66 2.46 8.10
C SER A 63 22.67 3.67 7.16
N SER A 64 23.88 4.16 6.86
CA SER A 64 24.10 5.22 5.86
C SER A 64 23.67 4.83 4.45
N ASP A 65 23.50 3.54 4.15
CA ASP A 65 22.99 3.05 2.85
C ASP A 65 21.65 3.67 2.48
N TYR A 66 20.78 3.91 3.47
CA TYR A 66 19.46 4.51 3.26
C TYR A 66 19.51 6.00 2.88
N SER A 67 20.67 6.65 2.98
CA SER A 67 20.91 8.03 2.55
C SER A 67 21.44 8.12 1.11
N ASN A 68 21.77 7.00 0.47
CA ASN A 68 22.21 6.97 -0.92
C ASN A 68 20.99 7.13 -1.86
N PRO A 69 20.95 8.15 -2.72
CA PRO A 69 19.79 8.38 -3.61
C PRO A 69 19.54 7.23 -4.60
N VAL A 70 20.60 6.57 -5.05
CA VAL A 70 20.53 5.44 -5.99
C VAL A 70 21.42 4.31 -5.50
N GLU A 71 20.84 3.12 -5.41
CA GLU A 71 21.56 1.88 -5.05
C GLU A 71 21.31 0.82 -6.11
N LYS A 72 22.36 0.27 -6.70
CA LYS A 72 22.24 -0.79 -7.71
C LYS A 72 21.94 -2.14 -7.06
N ILE A 73 20.95 -2.85 -7.60
CA ILE A 73 20.67 -4.25 -7.28
C ILE A 73 21.33 -5.15 -8.32
N SER A 74 21.25 -4.77 -9.61
CA SER A 74 21.88 -5.46 -10.73
C SER A 74 22.18 -4.47 -11.87
N SER A 75 22.57 -4.98 -13.05
CA SER A 75 22.78 -4.14 -14.24
C SER A 75 21.50 -3.42 -14.72
N CYS A 76 20.33 -4.00 -14.50
CA CYS A 76 19.04 -3.46 -14.94
C CYS A 76 18.05 -3.16 -13.80
N ALA A 77 18.45 -3.34 -12.53
CA ALA A 77 17.61 -3.02 -11.37
C ALA A 77 18.31 -2.10 -10.38
N GLU A 78 17.56 -1.12 -9.86
CA GLU A 78 18.08 -0.17 -8.87
C GLU A 78 16.99 0.28 -7.88
N ILE A 79 17.41 0.61 -6.67
CA ILE A 79 16.60 1.29 -5.66
C ILE A 79 16.83 2.79 -5.82
N ILE A 80 15.75 3.52 -5.99
CA ILE A 80 15.76 4.98 -6.11
C ILE A 80 15.11 5.56 -4.86
N ARG A 81 15.87 6.34 -4.10
CA ARG A 81 15.37 6.98 -2.89
C ARG A 81 15.06 8.43 -3.15
N LEU A 82 13.79 8.78 -3.04
CA LEU A 82 13.33 10.15 -3.20
C LEU A 82 13.13 10.83 -1.83
N PRO A 83 13.53 12.11 -1.70
CA PRO A 83 13.30 12.85 -0.46
C PRO A 83 11.83 13.23 -0.34
N PHE A 84 11.16 12.79 0.72
CA PHE A 84 9.84 13.27 1.14
C PHE A 84 9.67 13.09 2.65
N GLY A 85 8.95 14.01 3.28
CA GLY A 85 8.77 14.04 4.72
C GLY A 85 10.08 14.28 5.51
N PRO A 86 10.11 13.92 6.80
CA PRO A 86 11.27 14.12 7.66
C PRO A 86 12.50 13.32 7.19
N LYS A 87 13.71 13.89 7.32
CA LYS A 87 14.96 13.18 6.97
C LYS A 87 15.19 11.93 7.82
N ARG A 88 14.71 11.94 9.10
CA ARG A 88 14.82 10.79 10.01
C ARG A 88 13.87 9.66 9.61
N TYR A 89 14.17 8.43 10.05
CA TYR A 89 13.24 7.31 9.94
C TYR A 89 11.98 7.57 10.78
N VAL A 90 10.82 7.35 10.20
CA VAL A 90 9.51 7.46 10.86
C VAL A 90 8.62 6.28 10.45
N ARG A 91 7.73 5.88 11.34
CA ARG A 91 6.75 4.81 11.11
C ARG A 91 5.79 5.18 9.97
N LYS A 92 5.27 4.17 9.29
CA LYS A 92 4.34 4.33 8.15
C LYS A 92 3.10 5.18 8.47
N GLU A 93 2.58 5.09 9.69
CA GLU A 93 1.41 5.86 10.12
C GLU A 93 1.64 7.38 10.09
N LEU A 94 2.90 7.82 10.09
CA LEU A 94 3.31 9.23 10.05
C LEU A 94 3.67 9.73 8.65
N LEU A 95 3.60 8.87 7.62
CA LEU A 95 3.97 9.25 6.25
C LEU A 95 2.83 9.90 5.47
N TRP A 96 1.58 9.75 5.88
CA TRP A 96 0.41 10.22 5.15
C TRP A 96 0.46 11.68 4.69
N PRO A 97 0.93 12.65 5.50
CA PRO A 97 0.98 14.06 5.08
C PRO A 97 1.95 14.36 3.92
N TYR A 98 2.85 13.43 3.59
CA TYR A 98 3.96 13.65 2.65
C TYR A 98 3.81 12.85 1.35
N LEU A 99 2.76 12.05 1.21
CA LEU A 99 2.61 11.14 0.06
C LEU A 99 2.29 11.88 -1.25
N ASP A 100 1.58 13.01 -1.17
CA ASP A 100 1.34 13.87 -2.33
C ASP A 100 2.65 14.48 -2.87
N ASP A 101 3.57 14.90 -1.99
CA ASP A 101 4.90 15.36 -2.36
C ASP A 101 5.66 14.30 -3.17
N LEU A 102 5.60 13.05 -2.71
CA LEU A 102 6.25 11.96 -3.40
C LEU A 102 5.61 11.69 -4.76
N ALA A 103 4.28 11.68 -4.84
CA ALA A 103 3.59 11.50 -6.12
C ALA A 103 3.98 12.56 -7.14
N ASP A 104 4.03 13.83 -6.73
CA ASP A 104 4.45 14.95 -7.57
C ASP A 104 5.92 14.78 -8.04
N ARG A 105 6.83 14.36 -7.15
CA ARG A 105 8.25 14.13 -7.49
C ARG A 105 8.44 12.97 -8.46
N ILE A 106 7.69 11.88 -8.31
CA ILE A 106 7.75 10.75 -9.25
C ILE A 106 7.31 11.22 -10.63
N VAL A 107 6.18 11.94 -10.73
CA VAL A 107 5.66 12.47 -11.97
C VAL A 107 6.68 13.40 -12.65
N GLN A 108 7.23 14.38 -11.92
CA GLN A 108 8.24 15.30 -12.45
C GLN A 108 9.51 14.58 -12.91
N ARG A 109 9.95 13.55 -12.16
CA ARG A 109 11.12 12.75 -12.53
C ARG A 109 10.90 12.02 -13.84
N LEU A 110 9.79 11.27 -13.97
CA LEU A 110 9.46 10.51 -15.16
C LEU A 110 9.32 11.41 -16.41
N GLN A 111 8.74 12.60 -16.25
CA GLN A 111 8.66 13.59 -17.32
C GLN A 111 10.04 14.14 -17.74
N LYS A 112 10.87 14.52 -16.75
CA LYS A 112 12.20 15.07 -17.01
C LYS A 112 13.09 14.06 -17.74
N GLU A 113 13.01 12.79 -17.35
CA GLU A 113 13.76 11.70 -17.97
C GLU A 113 13.17 11.27 -19.30
N ASN A 114 11.91 11.61 -19.56
CA ASN A 114 11.11 11.16 -20.71
C ASN A 114 11.16 9.63 -20.90
N LYS A 115 11.14 8.90 -19.76
CA LYS A 115 11.19 7.45 -19.73
C LYS A 115 10.08 6.96 -18.82
N PHE A 116 9.04 6.38 -19.41
CA PHE A 116 7.87 5.90 -18.69
C PHE A 116 7.92 4.38 -18.52
N PRO A 117 7.48 3.85 -17.37
CA PRO A 117 7.34 2.42 -17.17
C PRO A 117 6.12 1.88 -17.95
N ASP A 118 6.17 0.61 -18.30
CA ASP A 118 5.02 -0.11 -18.90
C ASP A 118 3.89 -0.26 -17.89
N TRP A 119 4.22 -0.42 -16.60
CA TRP A 119 3.27 -0.35 -15.48
C TRP A 119 3.95 0.03 -14.17
N ILE A 120 3.12 0.47 -13.23
CA ILE A 120 3.50 0.75 -11.85
C ILE A 120 2.97 -0.37 -10.97
N HIS A 121 3.79 -0.96 -10.10
CA HIS A 121 3.35 -1.89 -9.07
C HIS A 121 3.52 -1.28 -7.68
N ALA A 122 2.42 -1.04 -7.01
CA ALA A 122 2.38 -0.43 -5.68
C ALA A 122 2.16 -1.49 -4.59
N HIS A 123 3.02 -1.48 -3.58
CA HIS A 123 3.02 -2.43 -2.48
C HIS A 123 2.58 -1.77 -1.19
N TYR A 124 1.43 -2.18 -0.65
CA TYR A 124 0.77 -1.64 0.54
C TYR A 124 0.00 -0.33 0.30
N ALA A 125 -0.76 0.11 1.32
CA ALA A 125 -1.71 1.22 1.25
C ALA A 125 -1.07 2.57 0.88
N ASP A 126 0.08 2.93 1.48
CA ASP A 126 0.79 4.18 1.22
C ASP A 126 1.33 4.24 -0.22
N ALA A 127 1.95 3.16 -0.69
CA ALA A 127 2.38 3.05 -2.08
C ALA A 127 1.20 2.96 -3.04
N GLY A 128 0.10 2.29 -2.64
CA GLY A 128 -1.15 2.24 -3.39
C GLY A 128 -1.74 3.62 -3.63
N TYR A 129 -1.75 4.46 -2.61
CA TYR A 129 -2.16 5.86 -2.72
C TYR A 129 -1.31 6.63 -3.74
N VAL A 130 0.01 6.58 -3.58
CA VAL A 130 0.94 7.27 -4.51
C VAL A 130 0.84 6.71 -5.91
N GLY A 131 0.78 5.38 -6.06
CA GLY A 131 0.62 4.70 -7.34
C GLY A 131 -0.65 5.11 -8.07
N ALA A 132 -1.78 5.25 -7.36
CA ALA A 132 -3.04 5.73 -7.93
C ALA A 132 -2.93 7.18 -8.45
N LEU A 133 -2.26 8.07 -7.71
CA LEU A 133 -2.02 9.44 -8.15
C LEU A 133 -1.14 9.50 -9.40
N VAL A 134 0.00 8.79 -9.40
CA VAL A 134 0.94 8.77 -10.52
C VAL A 134 0.29 8.14 -11.75
N SER A 135 -0.37 6.98 -11.57
CA SER A 135 -1.08 6.26 -12.64
C SER A 135 -2.09 7.15 -13.35
N ARG A 136 -2.98 7.81 -12.61
CA ARG A 136 -4.01 8.66 -13.21
C ARG A 136 -3.45 9.90 -13.92
N ARG A 137 -2.37 10.50 -13.37
CA ARG A 137 -1.74 11.71 -13.94
C ARG A 137 -0.99 11.42 -15.21
N LEU A 138 -0.36 10.27 -15.31
CA LEU A 138 0.46 9.86 -16.47
C LEU A 138 -0.24 8.89 -17.42
N GLY A 139 -1.44 8.41 -17.08
CA GLY A 139 -2.16 7.40 -17.86
C GLY A 139 -1.49 6.03 -17.86
N LEU A 140 -0.67 5.72 -16.84
CA LEU A 140 0.08 4.47 -16.74
C LEU A 140 -0.75 3.38 -16.04
N PRO A 141 -0.67 2.10 -16.46
CA PRO A 141 -1.32 1.00 -15.76
C PRO A 141 -0.82 0.85 -14.32
N LEU A 142 -1.73 0.58 -13.38
CA LEU A 142 -1.43 0.33 -11.98
C LEU A 142 -1.74 -1.11 -11.60
N VAL A 143 -0.75 -1.78 -11.03
CA VAL A 143 -0.87 -3.05 -10.31
C VAL A 143 -0.80 -2.76 -8.81
N PHE A 144 -1.65 -3.38 -8.02
CA PHE A 144 -1.68 -3.19 -6.57
C PHE A 144 -1.56 -4.51 -5.81
N THR A 145 -0.77 -4.53 -4.74
CA THR A 145 -0.70 -5.60 -3.75
C THR A 145 -0.75 -5.02 -2.34
N GLY A 146 -1.77 -5.36 -1.57
CA GLY A 146 -1.99 -4.79 -0.23
C GLY A 146 -1.09 -5.34 0.87
N HIS A 147 -0.56 -6.57 0.74
CA HIS A 147 0.25 -7.34 1.72
C HIS A 147 -0.42 -7.53 3.08
N SER A 148 -1.19 -6.60 3.52
CA SER A 148 -1.98 -6.57 4.75
C SER A 148 -3.04 -5.50 4.56
N LEU A 149 -4.26 -5.73 5.02
CA LEU A 149 -5.40 -4.87 4.72
C LEU A 149 -5.94 -4.15 5.96
N GLY A 150 -6.28 -2.87 5.80
CA GLY A 150 -6.76 -2.00 6.86
C GLY A 150 -8.08 -2.45 7.46
N ARG A 151 -9.04 -2.86 6.61
CA ARG A 151 -10.36 -3.34 7.09
C ARG A 151 -10.22 -4.61 7.93
N GLU A 152 -9.35 -5.55 7.53
CA GLU A 152 -9.09 -6.76 8.30
C GLU A 152 -8.34 -6.45 9.60
N LYS A 153 -7.36 -5.53 9.58
CA LYS A 153 -6.69 -5.06 10.80
C LYS A 153 -7.66 -4.41 11.76
N LEU A 154 -8.54 -3.51 11.27
CA LEU A 154 -9.58 -2.87 12.08
C LEU A 154 -10.50 -3.90 12.74
N ARG A 155 -11.02 -4.86 11.95
CA ARG A 155 -11.89 -5.92 12.45
C ARG A 155 -11.24 -6.70 13.61
N ARG A 156 -9.96 -7.09 13.43
CA ARG A 156 -9.21 -7.84 14.46
C ARG A 156 -8.95 -7.05 15.73
N LEU A 157 -8.65 -5.76 15.59
CA LEU A 157 -8.40 -4.88 16.76
C LEU A 157 -9.69 -4.63 17.55
N LEU A 158 -10.80 -4.38 16.87
CA LEU A 158 -12.13 -4.27 17.49
C LEU A 158 -12.55 -5.56 18.19
N ALA A 159 -12.36 -6.71 17.55
CA ALA A 159 -12.63 -8.04 18.14
C ALA A 159 -11.73 -8.33 19.36
N ALA A 160 -10.56 -7.71 19.47
CA ALA A 160 -9.68 -7.75 20.63
C ALA A 160 -10.08 -6.75 21.73
N GLY A 161 -11.19 -6.01 21.57
CA GLY A 161 -11.73 -5.06 22.55
C GLY A 161 -11.01 -3.71 22.58
N ILE A 162 -10.22 -3.37 21.54
CA ILE A 162 -9.55 -2.06 21.46
C ILE A 162 -10.56 -1.04 20.92
N ASP A 163 -10.65 0.10 21.59
CA ASP A 163 -11.55 1.18 21.17
C ASP A 163 -11.19 1.79 19.81
N HIS A 164 -12.21 2.22 19.06
CA HIS A 164 -12.04 2.77 17.71
C HIS A 164 -11.16 4.02 17.68
N ASP A 165 -11.32 4.92 18.65
CA ASP A 165 -10.55 6.17 18.70
C ASP A 165 -9.08 5.90 19.00
N GLN A 166 -8.80 4.92 19.86
CA GLN A 166 -7.44 4.46 20.15
C GLN A 166 -6.80 3.82 18.89
N ILE A 167 -7.58 3.06 18.11
CA ILE A 167 -7.11 2.47 16.84
C ILE A 167 -6.78 3.59 15.85
N GLU A 168 -7.66 4.61 15.72
CA GLU A 168 -7.44 5.73 14.82
C GLU A 168 -6.19 6.53 15.16
N GLN A 169 -6.02 6.88 16.44
CA GLN A 169 -4.85 7.61 16.94
C GLN A 169 -3.54 6.85 16.72
N THR A 170 -3.57 5.52 16.90
CA THR A 170 -2.36 4.68 16.81
C THR A 170 -1.98 4.34 15.37
N TYR A 171 -2.95 4.07 14.51
CA TYR A 171 -2.75 3.45 13.22
C TYR A 171 -3.21 4.30 12.03
N SER A 172 -3.87 5.44 12.27
CA SER A 172 -4.50 6.26 11.21
C SER A 172 -5.32 5.37 10.26
N ILE A 173 -6.14 4.48 10.85
CA ILE A 173 -6.75 3.37 10.14
C ILE A 173 -7.74 3.82 9.06
N SER A 174 -8.43 4.93 9.27
CA SER A 174 -9.34 5.53 8.31
C SER A 174 -8.61 6.01 7.06
N LYS A 175 -7.48 6.71 7.22
CA LYS A 175 -6.63 7.15 6.10
C LYS A 175 -6.08 5.96 5.31
N ARG A 176 -5.68 4.91 6.01
CA ARG A 176 -5.21 3.68 5.41
C ARG A 176 -6.30 3.03 4.55
N ILE A 177 -7.50 2.84 5.09
CA ILE A 177 -8.63 2.25 4.36
C ILE A 177 -9.01 3.11 3.13
N ASP A 178 -9.01 4.44 3.28
CA ASP A 178 -9.28 5.37 2.18
C ASP A 178 -8.23 5.25 1.06
N ALA A 179 -6.97 5.09 1.41
CA ALA A 179 -5.88 4.87 0.46
C ALA A 179 -6.01 3.52 -0.28
N GLU A 180 -6.38 2.45 0.42
CA GLU A 180 -6.65 1.14 -0.17
C GLU A 180 -7.87 1.19 -1.12
N GLU A 181 -8.95 1.89 -0.75
CA GLU A 181 -10.11 2.13 -1.63
C GLU A 181 -9.70 2.91 -2.89
N LEU A 182 -8.84 3.93 -2.75
CA LEU A 182 -8.33 4.71 -3.88
C LEU A 182 -7.46 3.83 -4.80
N ALA A 183 -6.56 3.04 -4.22
CA ALA A 183 -5.70 2.12 -4.97
C ALA A 183 -6.55 1.11 -5.75
N LEU A 184 -7.56 0.49 -5.12
CA LEU A 184 -8.48 -0.45 -5.76
C LEU A 184 -9.29 0.20 -6.88
N ALA A 185 -9.74 1.45 -6.71
CA ALA A 185 -10.49 2.18 -7.73
C ALA A 185 -9.67 2.51 -8.98
N HIS A 186 -8.34 2.62 -8.86
CA HIS A 186 -7.44 2.99 -9.96
C HIS A 186 -6.60 1.82 -10.47
N SER A 187 -6.53 0.70 -9.74
CA SER A 187 -5.76 -0.45 -10.18
C SER A 187 -6.41 -1.15 -11.37
N ASN A 188 -5.61 -1.38 -12.40
CA ASN A 188 -5.98 -2.20 -13.53
C ASN A 188 -5.89 -3.69 -13.18
N LEU A 189 -5.05 -4.01 -12.19
CA LEU A 189 -4.84 -5.36 -11.72
C LEU A 189 -4.53 -5.38 -10.23
N LEU A 190 -5.16 -6.31 -9.51
CA LEU A 190 -4.92 -6.63 -8.12
C LEU A 190 -4.20 -7.96 -8.04
N VAL A 191 -3.02 -7.99 -7.45
CA VAL A 191 -2.28 -9.22 -7.15
C VAL A 191 -2.48 -9.60 -5.71
N THR A 192 -2.97 -10.82 -5.47
CA THR A 192 -3.17 -11.40 -4.15
C THR A 192 -2.36 -12.68 -3.99
N SER A 193 -2.02 -13.03 -2.76
CA SER A 193 -1.24 -14.24 -2.46
C SER A 193 -2.09 -15.50 -2.47
N THR A 194 -3.36 -15.39 -2.10
CA THR A 194 -4.29 -16.52 -1.97
C THR A 194 -5.71 -16.15 -2.43
N LYS A 195 -6.50 -17.19 -2.74
CA LYS A 195 -7.91 -17.04 -3.07
C LYS A 195 -8.71 -16.49 -1.88
N GLN A 196 -8.43 -16.96 -0.68
CA GLN A 196 -9.09 -16.50 0.54
C GLN A 196 -8.83 -15.00 0.80
N GLU A 197 -7.61 -14.49 0.56
CA GLU A 197 -7.32 -13.07 0.66
C GLU A 197 -8.23 -12.24 -0.25
N SER A 198 -8.42 -12.69 -1.50
CA SER A 198 -9.30 -12.05 -2.46
C SER A 198 -10.77 -12.09 -2.02
N GLU A 199 -11.30 -13.26 -1.71
CA GLU A 199 -12.72 -13.50 -1.48
C GLU A 199 -13.22 -13.02 -0.11
N GLU A 200 -12.36 -13.04 0.93
CA GLU A 200 -12.76 -12.67 2.30
C GLU A 200 -12.27 -11.30 2.74
N GLN A 201 -11.07 -10.89 2.32
CA GLN A 201 -10.48 -9.66 2.82
C GLN A 201 -10.70 -8.49 1.86
N TYR A 202 -10.35 -8.64 0.57
CA TYR A 202 -10.57 -7.59 -0.43
C TYR A 202 -12.05 -7.38 -0.76
N ALA A 203 -12.88 -8.43 -0.74
CA ALA A 203 -14.31 -8.32 -0.95
C ALA A 203 -15.04 -7.39 0.04
N ARG A 204 -14.39 -7.02 1.14
CA ARG A 204 -14.92 -6.04 2.10
C ARG A 204 -14.79 -4.59 1.64
N TYR A 205 -14.03 -4.32 0.56
CA TYR A 205 -13.81 -2.99 0.02
C TYR A 205 -14.88 -2.65 -1.02
N GLY A 206 -15.40 -1.43 -0.96
CA GLY A 206 -16.46 -0.98 -1.87
C GLY A 206 -15.98 -0.81 -3.31
N ARG A 207 -14.69 -0.66 -3.53
CA ARG A 207 -14.08 -0.54 -4.87
C ARG A 207 -13.44 -1.82 -5.38
N PHE A 208 -13.60 -2.92 -4.67
CA PHE A 208 -13.08 -4.21 -5.11
C PHE A 208 -13.84 -4.72 -6.34
N SER A 209 -13.09 -5.27 -7.30
CA SER A 209 -13.63 -5.97 -8.46
C SER A 209 -12.92 -7.30 -8.66
N SER A 210 -13.65 -8.39 -8.56
CA SER A 210 -13.10 -9.74 -8.78
C SER A 210 -12.59 -9.98 -10.20
N LYS A 211 -13.03 -9.17 -11.18
CA LYS A 211 -12.57 -9.25 -12.57
C LYS A 211 -11.10 -8.87 -12.76
N ASN A 212 -10.57 -8.08 -11.84
CA ASN A 212 -9.22 -7.53 -11.91
C ASN A 212 -8.25 -8.23 -10.97
N VAL A 213 -8.59 -9.41 -10.44
CA VAL A 213 -7.76 -10.14 -9.48
C VAL A 213 -6.97 -11.24 -10.15
N GLU A 214 -5.70 -11.32 -9.82
CA GLU A 214 -4.83 -12.45 -10.14
C GLU A 214 -4.17 -13.00 -8.87
N ILE A 215 -4.19 -14.32 -8.71
CA ILE A 215 -3.60 -14.98 -7.55
C ILE A 215 -2.18 -15.43 -7.94
N ILE A 216 -1.19 -14.70 -7.43
CA ILE A 216 0.22 -14.99 -7.65
C ILE A 216 0.87 -15.20 -6.28
N PRO A 217 1.03 -16.45 -5.83
CA PRO A 217 1.66 -16.74 -4.54
C PRO A 217 3.10 -16.27 -4.50
N PRO A 218 3.62 -15.77 -3.37
CA PRO A 218 5.03 -15.42 -3.23
C PRO A 218 5.94 -16.62 -3.43
N GLY A 219 7.15 -16.36 -3.94
CA GLY A 219 8.16 -17.39 -4.15
C GLY A 219 8.96 -17.74 -2.91
N VAL A 220 9.56 -18.92 -2.89
CA VAL A 220 10.60 -19.34 -1.96
C VAL A 220 11.97 -19.34 -2.65
N ASP A 221 13.02 -19.00 -1.89
CA ASP A 221 14.40 -19.00 -2.37
C ASP A 221 14.96 -20.44 -2.37
N LEU A 222 14.98 -21.06 -3.55
CA LEU A 222 15.48 -22.42 -3.75
C LEU A 222 17.01 -22.54 -3.66
N ASN A 223 17.76 -21.43 -3.68
CA ASN A 223 19.19 -21.47 -3.41
C ASN A 223 19.47 -21.64 -1.91
N ARG A 224 18.53 -21.25 -1.09
CA ARG A 224 18.61 -21.35 0.36
C ARG A 224 17.86 -22.56 0.92
N PHE A 225 16.65 -22.82 0.40
CA PHE A 225 15.80 -23.96 0.80
C PHE A 225 15.76 -24.99 -0.32
N TYR A 226 16.44 -26.10 -0.15
CA TYR A 226 16.57 -27.15 -1.13
C TYR A 226 16.71 -28.50 -0.46
N SER A 227 16.30 -29.56 -1.15
CA SER A 227 16.46 -30.95 -0.71
C SER A 227 17.84 -31.46 -1.08
N ALA A 228 18.72 -31.51 -0.10
CA ALA A 228 20.04 -32.15 -0.23
C ALA A 228 20.36 -32.91 1.05
N GLU A 229 21.23 -33.90 0.94
CA GLU A 229 21.86 -34.45 2.13
C GLU A 229 22.62 -33.32 2.85
N ILE A 230 22.59 -33.32 4.18
CA ILE A 230 23.33 -32.34 4.97
C ILE A 230 24.79 -32.47 4.56
N ASN A 231 25.29 -31.46 3.86
CA ASN A 231 26.55 -31.55 3.13
C ASN A 231 27.79 -31.47 4.00
N SER A 232 27.66 -31.05 5.26
CA SER A 232 28.80 -31.01 6.17
C SER A 232 28.50 -31.79 7.46
N LYS A 233 29.45 -32.67 7.84
CA LYS A 233 29.45 -33.31 9.16
C LYS A 233 29.40 -32.24 10.28
N ASP A 234 29.87 -31.05 10.01
CA ASP A 234 29.91 -29.94 10.96
C ASP A 234 28.53 -29.33 11.19
N GLU A 235 27.71 -29.13 10.15
CA GLU A 235 26.31 -28.67 10.30
C GLU A 235 25.48 -29.67 11.12
N GLU A 236 25.58 -30.97 10.81
CA GLU A 236 24.88 -32.01 11.57
C GLU A 236 25.31 -32.04 13.03
N LYS A 237 26.61 -31.87 13.29
CA LYS A 237 27.19 -31.83 14.64
C LYS A 237 26.68 -30.59 15.42
N GLU A 238 26.59 -29.41 14.77
CA GLU A 238 26.05 -28.21 15.39
C GLU A 238 24.56 -28.37 15.74
N LEU A 239 23.76 -28.95 14.85
CA LEU A 239 22.32 -29.20 15.12
C LEU A 239 22.12 -30.25 16.17
N ASN A 240 22.90 -31.31 16.15
CA ASN A 240 22.87 -32.32 17.22
C ASN A 240 23.24 -31.69 18.58
N LYS A 241 24.22 -30.77 18.63
CA LYS A 241 24.56 -30.02 19.84
C LYS A 241 23.41 -29.11 20.29
N LEU A 242 22.64 -28.54 19.33
CA LEU A 242 21.49 -27.68 19.64
C LEU A 242 20.35 -28.46 20.30
N PHE A 243 20.11 -29.71 19.87
CA PHE A 243 18.96 -30.51 20.32
C PHE A 243 19.29 -31.53 21.43
N SER A 244 20.55 -31.99 21.55
CA SER A 244 20.96 -32.98 22.56
C SER A 244 20.65 -32.60 24.02
N PRO A 245 20.64 -31.32 24.42
CA PRO A 245 20.25 -30.98 25.80
C PRO A 245 18.76 -31.26 26.12
N PHE A 246 17.94 -31.47 25.10
CA PHE A 246 16.49 -31.61 25.23
C PHE A 246 16.01 -33.04 24.91
N LEU A 247 16.72 -33.78 24.08
CA LEU A 247 16.26 -35.04 23.51
C LEU A 247 17.15 -36.23 23.94
N ARG A 248 16.52 -37.31 24.36
CA ARG A 248 17.22 -38.55 24.75
C ARG A 248 17.76 -39.33 23.55
N ASP A 249 16.97 -39.39 22.46
CA ASP A 249 17.34 -40.04 21.20
C ASP A 249 17.18 -39.07 20.04
N LEU A 250 18.27 -38.65 19.43
CA LEU A 250 18.29 -37.73 18.29
C LEU A 250 17.92 -38.39 16.95
N ASN A 251 17.79 -39.72 16.91
CA ASN A 251 17.50 -40.47 15.68
C ASN A 251 16.00 -40.60 15.42
N LEU A 252 15.15 -40.41 16.42
CA LEU A 252 13.70 -40.45 16.22
C LEU A 252 13.26 -39.34 15.24
N PRO A 253 12.36 -39.68 14.29
CA PRO A 253 11.77 -38.70 13.38
C PRO A 253 11.18 -37.52 14.14
N PRO A 254 11.53 -36.27 13.78
CA PRO A 254 10.98 -35.11 14.48
C PRO A 254 9.63 -34.65 13.92
N LEU A 255 8.71 -34.24 14.79
CA LEU A 255 7.62 -33.35 14.51
C LEU A 255 8.17 -31.92 14.71
N LEU A 256 8.43 -31.22 13.64
CA LEU A 256 9.07 -29.90 13.64
C LEU A 256 8.04 -28.77 13.46
N ALA A 257 7.98 -27.83 14.39
CA ALA A 257 7.23 -26.59 14.25
C ALA A 257 8.14 -25.37 14.34
N ILE A 258 8.07 -24.49 13.35
CA ILE A 258 8.84 -23.23 13.30
C ILE A 258 7.87 -22.06 13.19
N SER A 259 7.79 -21.24 14.24
CA SER A 259 6.90 -20.08 14.26
C SER A 259 7.30 -19.06 15.34
N ARG A 260 6.64 -17.93 15.37
CA ARG A 260 6.67 -17.03 16.54
C ARG A 260 5.81 -17.61 17.65
N ALA A 261 6.22 -17.42 18.91
CA ALA A 261 5.45 -17.79 20.08
C ALA A 261 4.26 -16.84 20.30
N VAL A 262 3.21 -16.96 19.50
CA VAL A 262 1.99 -16.15 19.59
C VAL A 262 0.75 -17.03 19.57
N ARG A 263 -0.34 -16.64 20.24
CA ARG A 263 -1.55 -17.45 20.43
C ARG A 263 -2.10 -18.05 19.13
N ARG A 264 -2.13 -17.26 18.04
CA ARG A 264 -2.66 -17.71 16.74
C ARG A 264 -1.85 -18.87 16.13
N LYS A 265 -0.60 -19.10 16.54
CA LYS A 265 0.22 -20.21 16.08
C LYS A 265 -0.05 -21.51 16.83
N ASN A 266 -0.88 -21.49 17.86
CA ASN A 266 -1.50 -22.63 18.52
C ASN A 266 -0.52 -23.74 18.96
N ILE A 267 0.71 -23.38 19.32
CA ILE A 267 1.75 -24.33 19.78
C ILE A 267 1.31 -25.14 20.99
N PRO A 268 0.58 -24.59 21.99
CA PRO A 268 0.10 -25.37 23.13
C PRO A 268 -0.77 -26.57 22.72
N ALA A 269 -1.65 -26.43 21.70
CA ALA A 269 -2.45 -27.56 21.23
C ALA A 269 -1.58 -28.69 20.65
N LEU A 270 -0.51 -28.37 19.92
CA LEU A 270 0.43 -29.37 19.41
C LEU A 270 1.10 -30.16 20.57
N ILE A 271 1.52 -29.46 21.63
CA ILE A 271 2.13 -30.10 22.81
C ILE A 271 1.09 -30.96 23.56
N GLU A 272 -0.15 -30.47 23.69
CA GLU A 272 -1.26 -31.20 24.31
C GLU A 272 -1.53 -32.52 23.59
N ILE A 273 -1.61 -32.49 22.25
CA ILE A 273 -1.83 -33.69 21.42
C ILE A 273 -0.65 -34.66 21.55
N TYR A 274 0.58 -34.16 21.45
CA TYR A 274 1.77 -34.97 21.60
C TYR A 274 1.86 -35.59 23.00
N GLY A 275 1.49 -34.84 24.04
CA GLY A 275 1.47 -35.29 25.42
C GLY A 275 0.41 -36.36 25.69
N ARG A 276 -0.73 -36.35 25.01
CA ARG A 276 -1.80 -37.36 25.14
C ARG A 276 -1.53 -38.61 24.33
N SER A 277 -0.73 -38.55 23.26
CA SER A 277 -0.46 -39.73 22.41
C SER A 277 0.81 -40.44 22.80
N SER A 278 0.67 -41.66 23.35
CA SER A 278 1.80 -42.57 23.62
C SER A 278 2.49 -43.00 22.31
N ILE A 279 1.74 -43.10 21.21
CA ILE A 279 2.25 -43.51 19.90
C ILE A 279 3.21 -42.42 19.37
N LEU A 280 2.78 -41.14 19.37
CA LEU A 280 3.63 -40.05 18.94
C LEU A 280 4.89 -39.93 19.81
N GLN A 281 4.78 -40.06 21.12
CA GLN A 281 5.91 -39.99 22.04
C GLN A 281 6.92 -41.12 21.89
N GLN A 282 6.49 -42.32 21.45
CA GLN A 282 7.37 -43.45 21.20
C GLN A 282 8.09 -43.36 19.86
N ARG A 283 7.45 -42.79 18.85
CA ARG A 283 7.93 -42.77 17.47
C ARG A 283 8.60 -41.46 17.03
N HIS A 284 8.32 -40.37 17.71
CA HIS A 284 8.74 -39.04 17.29
C HIS A 284 9.31 -38.22 18.45
N ASN A 285 10.24 -37.33 18.11
CA ASN A 285 10.58 -36.16 18.94
C ASN A 285 9.71 -34.99 18.56
N LEU A 286 9.45 -34.06 19.48
CA LEU A 286 8.81 -32.77 19.17
C LEU A 286 9.86 -31.65 19.21
N ILE A 287 10.03 -30.90 18.11
CA ILE A 287 10.98 -29.79 18.03
C ILE A 287 10.24 -28.49 17.74
N LEU A 288 10.41 -27.53 18.63
CA LEU A 288 9.72 -26.24 18.61
C LEU A 288 10.75 -25.11 18.47
N ILE A 289 10.82 -24.48 17.30
CA ILE A 289 11.65 -23.29 17.03
C ILE A 289 10.77 -22.05 17.14
N LEU A 290 10.76 -21.42 18.32
CA LEU A 290 9.79 -20.38 18.69
C LEU A 290 10.38 -18.96 18.75
N GLY A 291 11.47 -18.73 18.01
CA GLY A 291 12.24 -17.48 18.07
C GLY A 291 13.33 -17.50 19.15
N CYS A 292 14.12 -16.43 19.18
CA CYS A 292 15.23 -16.30 20.14
C CYS A 292 14.77 -15.62 21.43
N ARG A 293 15.29 -16.08 22.57
CA ARG A 293 15.06 -15.47 23.89
C ARG A 293 16.25 -15.68 24.81
N GLU A 294 16.54 -14.73 25.65
CA GLU A 294 17.47 -14.90 26.76
C GLU A 294 16.71 -15.30 28.03
N ASP A 295 15.68 -14.54 28.37
CA ASP A 295 14.80 -14.76 29.50
C ASP A 295 13.33 -14.60 29.04
N SER A 296 12.51 -15.64 29.30
CA SER A 296 11.09 -15.60 28.93
C SER A 296 10.30 -14.49 29.62
N ARG A 297 10.76 -13.99 30.77
CA ARG A 297 10.12 -12.90 31.53
C ARG A 297 10.24 -11.56 30.83
N GLN A 298 11.26 -11.37 29.97
CA GLN A 298 11.51 -10.13 29.21
C GLN A 298 10.74 -10.08 27.89
N LEU A 299 10.08 -11.14 27.51
CA LEU A 299 9.28 -11.21 26.30
C LEU A 299 8.00 -10.37 26.41
N GLU A 300 7.44 -9.96 25.28
CA GLU A 300 6.11 -9.36 25.21
C GLU A 300 5.06 -10.26 25.88
N LYS A 301 4.02 -9.66 26.47
CA LYS A 301 2.99 -10.37 27.25
C LYS A 301 2.47 -11.62 26.54
N GLN A 302 2.10 -11.52 25.26
CA GLN A 302 1.55 -12.65 24.50
C GLN A 302 2.56 -13.78 24.32
N GLN A 303 3.82 -13.46 24.02
CA GLN A 303 4.88 -14.47 23.88
C GLN A 303 5.18 -15.15 25.21
N ARG A 304 5.22 -14.39 26.30
CA ARG A 304 5.43 -14.91 27.66
C ARG A 304 4.36 -15.91 28.06
N GLU A 305 3.08 -15.57 27.79
CA GLU A 305 1.94 -16.48 28.05
C GLU A 305 2.06 -17.80 27.28
N VAL A 306 2.47 -17.76 26.00
CA VAL A 306 2.68 -18.98 25.20
C VAL A 306 3.82 -19.82 25.78
N PHE A 307 4.95 -19.20 26.15
CA PHE A 307 6.06 -19.94 26.76
C PHE A 307 5.70 -20.54 28.12
N GLN A 308 4.91 -19.84 28.92
CA GLN A 308 4.41 -20.37 30.18
C GLN A 308 3.58 -21.65 29.94
N GLN A 309 2.67 -21.64 28.98
CA GLN A 309 1.90 -22.82 28.59
C GLN A 309 2.78 -23.96 28.08
N VAL A 310 3.84 -23.63 27.29
CA VAL A 310 4.82 -24.64 26.84
C VAL A 310 5.46 -25.34 28.04
N PHE A 311 5.94 -24.59 29.03
CA PHE A 311 6.56 -25.17 30.25
C PHE A 311 5.58 -26.00 31.06
N GLU A 312 4.37 -25.50 31.29
CA GLU A 312 3.31 -26.19 32.04
C GLU A 312 2.90 -27.50 31.35
N LEU A 313 2.78 -27.52 30.03
CA LEU A 313 2.40 -28.74 29.30
C LEU A 313 3.53 -29.78 29.24
N VAL A 314 4.79 -29.33 29.11
CA VAL A 314 5.95 -30.21 29.16
C VAL A 314 6.03 -30.91 30.52
N ASP A 315 5.79 -30.18 31.59
CA ASP A 315 5.76 -30.75 32.96
C ASP A 315 4.55 -31.64 33.16
N LYS A 316 3.33 -31.16 32.84
CA LYS A 316 2.06 -31.92 32.98
C LYS A 316 2.12 -33.32 32.37
N TYR A 317 2.74 -33.43 31.18
CA TYR A 317 2.82 -34.72 30.46
C TYR A 317 4.17 -35.44 30.61
N ASN A 318 5.06 -34.93 31.47
CA ASN A 318 6.41 -35.49 31.68
C ASN A 318 7.20 -35.71 30.37
N LEU A 319 7.23 -34.66 29.53
CA LEU A 319 7.83 -34.73 28.20
C LEU A 319 9.35 -34.41 28.18
N TYR A 320 10.00 -34.52 29.33
CA TYR A 320 11.44 -34.33 29.48
C TYR A 320 12.22 -35.38 28.67
N GLY A 321 13.15 -34.90 27.84
CA GLY A 321 13.92 -35.72 26.92
C GLY A 321 13.19 -36.08 25.62
N LYS A 322 12.00 -35.48 25.35
CA LYS A 322 11.19 -35.73 24.14
C LYS A 322 10.83 -34.43 23.39
N VAL A 323 10.91 -33.25 24.03
CA VAL A 323 10.55 -31.95 23.45
C VAL A 323 11.73 -31.01 23.50
N ALA A 324 12.18 -30.54 22.32
CA ALA A 324 13.24 -29.53 22.19
C ALA A 324 12.63 -28.17 21.90
N PHE A 325 13.02 -27.15 22.69
CA PHE A 325 12.64 -25.73 22.49
C PHE A 325 13.83 -24.80 22.80
N PRO A 326 14.86 -24.81 21.94
CA PRO A 326 16.11 -24.10 22.19
C PRO A 326 15.85 -22.59 22.40
N LYS A 327 16.69 -21.95 23.25
CA LYS A 327 16.59 -20.53 23.55
C LYS A 327 17.00 -19.65 22.38
N GLN A 328 17.97 -20.11 21.60
CA GLN A 328 18.55 -19.36 20.50
C GLN A 328 18.83 -20.28 19.31
N HIS A 329 18.73 -19.72 18.12
CA HIS A 329 19.14 -20.31 16.86
C HIS A 329 19.56 -19.18 15.92
N LYS A 330 20.44 -19.44 14.98
CA LYS A 330 20.79 -18.50 13.94
C LYS A 330 19.81 -18.59 12.78
N ARG A 331 19.54 -17.49 12.10
CA ARG A 331 18.65 -17.46 10.93
C ARG A 331 19.17 -18.38 9.80
N GLU A 332 20.49 -18.45 9.68
CA GLU A 332 21.17 -19.26 8.67
C GLU A 332 21.01 -20.77 8.94
N GLN A 333 20.72 -21.16 10.19
CA GLN A 333 20.49 -22.55 10.56
C GLN A 333 19.08 -23.09 10.18
N ILE A 334 18.11 -22.19 9.86
CA ILE A 334 16.73 -22.62 9.56
C ILE A 334 16.66 -23.62 8.39
N PRO A 335 17.31 -23.39 7.23
CA PRO A 335 17.32 -24.38 6.15
C PRO A 335 17.92 -25.72 6.56
N SER A 336 19.00 -25.68 7.34
CA SER A 336 19.66 -26.89 7.84
C SER A 336 18.80 -27.65 8.86
N ILE A 337 17.97 -26.95 9.66
CA ILE A 337 17.00 -27.58 10.57
C ILE A 337 15.93 -28.34 9.77
N TYR A 338 15.38 -27.79 8.68
CA TYR A 338 14.44 -28.48 7.82
C TYR A 338 15.08 -29.73 7.19
N ARG A 339 16.29 -29.63 6.62
CA ARG A 339 17.02 -30.77 6.05
C ARG A 339 17.35 -31.84 7.09
N TRP A 340 17.75 -31.40 8.30
CA TRP A 340 18.03 -32.31 9.42
C TRP A 340 16.78 -33.14 9.80
N ALA A 341 15.61 -32.50 9.81
CA ALA A 341 14.33 -33.14 10.05
C ALA A 341 13.93 -34.09 8.91
N ALA A 342 14.09 -33.67 7.65
CA ALA A 342 13.81 -34.48 6.46
C ALA A 342 14.69 -35.74 6.39
N LYS A 343 16.00 -35.65 6.70
CA LYS A 343 16.92 -36.79 6.77
C LYS A 343 16.47 -37.85 7.76
N ARG A 344 15.74 -37.45 8.80
CA ARG A 344 15.19 -38.35 9.83
C ARG A 344 13.74 -38.78 9.58
N SER A 345 13.24 -38.57 8.37
CA SER A 345 11.85 -38.85 7.99
C SER A 345 10.83 -38.11 8.91
N GLY A 346 11.16 -36.94 9.36
CA GLY A 346 10.30 -36.08 10.18
C GLY A 346 9.13 -35.49 9.42
N LEU A 347 8.30 -34.71 10.12
CA LEU A 347 7.17 -33.97 9.57
C LEU A 347 7.27 -32.52 9.98
N PHE A 348 6.92 -31.61 9.08
CA PHE A 348 6.69 -30.21 9.43
C PHE A 348 5.24 -30.04 9.89
N VAL A 349 5.02 -29.45 11.07
CA VAL A 349 3.69 -29.27 11.65
C VAL A 349 3.39 -27.78 11.80
N ASN A 350 2.32 -27.32 11.16
CA ASN A 350 1.81 -25.96 11.34
C ASN A 350 0.43 -25.97 11.99
N PRO A 351 0.35 -25.87 13.33
CA PRO A 351 -0.91 -25.96 14.07
C PRO A 351 -1.66 -24.63 14.15
N ALA A 352 -1.33 -23.64 13.30
CA ALA A 352 -1.89 -22.30 13.39
C ALA A 352 -3.42 -22.29 13.23
N LEU A 353 -4.13 -21.52 14.05
CA LEU A 353 -5.57 -21.34 13.93
C LEU A 353 -5.96 -20.66 12.59
N THR A 354 -5.06 -19.89 12.03
CA THR A 354 -5.15 -19.33 10.68
C THR A 354 -3.75 -19.06 10.14
N GLU A 355 -3.48 -19.49 8.91
CA GLU A 355 -2.21 -19.27 8.21
C GLU A 355 -2.49 -18.56 6.88
N PRO A 356 -2.30 -17.23 6.80
CA PRO A 356 -2.68 -16.46 5.61
C PRO A 356 -2.04 -16.94 4.32
N PHE A 357 -0.77 -17.36 4.36
CA PHE A 357 -0.09 -17.91 3.19
C PHE A 357 0.66 -19.21 3.50
N GLY A 358 1.66 -19.20 4.40
CA GLY A 358 2.41 -20.38 4.80
C GLY A 358 3.79 -20.50 4.16
N LEU A 359 4.62 -19.45 4.18
CA LEU A 359 6.01 -19.52 3.69
C LEU A 359 6.81 -20.65 4.33
N THR A 360 6.60 -20.91 5.64
CA THR A 360 7.27 -22.00 6.35
C THR A 360 6.91 -23.40 5.83
N LEU A 361 5.70 -23.55 5.25
CA LEU A 361 5.29 -24.79 4.58
C LEU A 361 6.08 -24.98 3.28
N LEU A 362 6.24 -23.91 2.50
CA LEU A 362 7.01 -23.95 1.27
C LEU A 362 8.50 -24.17 1.54
N GLU A 363 9.05 -23.55 2.59
CA GLU A 363 10.44 -23.75 3.04
C GLU A 363 10.68 -25.22 3.45
N ALA A 364 9.75 -25.79 4.20
CA ALA A 364 9.80 -27.19 4.60
C ALA A 364 9.71 -28.14 3.40
N ALA A 365 8.72 -27.91 2.51
CA ALA A 365 8.50 -28.71 1.31
C ALA A 365 9.69 -28.65 0.34
N ALA A 366 10.29 -27.46 0.13
CA ALA A 366 11.50 -27.28 -0.67
C ALA A 366 12.70 -28.08 -0.12
N CYS A 367 12.75 -28.26 1.20
CA CYS A 367 13.76 -29.10 1.86
C CYS A 367 13.38 -30.60 1.91
N GLY A 368 12.30 -31.01 1.26
CA GLY A 368 11.84 -32.41 1.22
C GLY A 368 11.14 -32.88 2.50
N LEU A 369 10.63 -31.97 3.32
CA LEU A 369 9.93 -32.31 4.57
C LEU A 369 8.42 -32.24 4.37
N PRO A 370 7.68 -33.39 4.44
CA PRO A 370 6.23 -33.42 4.33
C PRO A 370 5.55 -32.63 5.44
N THR A 371 4.33 -32.16 5.18
CA THR A 371 3.65 -31.20 6.07
C THR A 371 2.33 -31.76 6.62
N VAL A 372 2.03 -31.46 7.90
CA VAL A 372 0.69 -31.59 8.50
C VAL A 372 0.29 -30.18 8.98
N THR A 373 -0.78 -29.64 8.45
CA THR A 373 -1.07 -28.23 8.62
C THR A 373 -2.57 -27.95 8.73
N THR A 374 -2.89 -26.79 9.33
CA THR A 374 -4.26 -26.27 9.34
C THR A 374 -4.89 -26.25 7.96
N ASP A 375 -6.18 -26.43 7.88
CA ASP A 375 -6.97 -26.25 6.67
C ASP A 375 -7.49 -24.81 6.46
N ASP A 376 -7.06 -23.85 7.30
CA ASP A 376 -7.45 -22.44 7.21
C ASP A 376 -6.36 -21.60 6.51
N GLY A 377 -6.73 -21.04 5.36
CA GLY A 377 -5.90 -20.09 4.61
C GLY A 377 -5.07 -20.69 3.49
N GLY A 378 -3.86 -20.14 3.30
CA GLY A 378 -2.94 -20.50 2.24
C GLY A 378 -2.48 -21.96 2.19
N PRO A 379 -2.46 -22.74 3.30
CA PRO A 379 -2.13 -24.15 3.24
C PRO A 379 -2.99 -24.96 2.26
N ARG A 380 -4.27 -24.62 2.10
CA ARG A 380 -5.15 -25.26 1.10
C ARG A 380 -4.60 -25.10 -0.33
N ASP A 381 -4.18 -23.89 -0.69
CA ASP A 381 -3.64 -23.61 -2.03
C ASP A 381 -2.28 -24.30 -2.23
N ILE A 382 -1.45 -24.38 -1.18
CA ILE A 382 -0.14 -25.02 -1.24
C ILE A 382 -0.31 -26.52 -1.42
N LEU A 383 -1.07 -27.20 -0.54
CA LEU A 383 -1.22 -28.64 -0.59
C LEU A 383 -1.98 -29.13 -1.81
N SER A 384 -2.94 -28.35 -2.34
CA SER A 384 -3.63 -28.68 -3.61
C SER A 384 -2.70 -28.72 -4.82
N ARG A 385 -1.57 -27.98 -4.79
CA ARG A 385 -0.60 -27.92 -5.89
C ARG A 385 0.63 -28.79 -5.66
N CYS A 386 1.04 -28.94 -4.41
CA CYS A 386 2.24 -29.70 -4.05
C CYS A 386 1.94 -31.13 -3.63
N GLU A 387 0.73 -31.46 -3.20
CA GLU A 387 0.32 -32.81 -2.74
C GLU A 387 1.32 -33.43 -1.76
N ASN A 388 1.84 -32.61 -0.80
CA ASN A 388 2.99 -32.94 0.03
C ASN A 388 2.66 -33.12 1.52
N GLY A 389 1.42 -33.50 1.85
CA GLY A 389 1.04 -33.68 3.24
C GLY A 389 -0.47 -33.74 3.48
N LEU A 390 -0.89 -33.42 4.70
CA LEU A 390 -2.28 -33.46 5.16
C LEU A 390 -2.77 -32.10 5.64
N LEU A 391 -4.01 -31.74 5.26
CA LEU A 391 -4.81 -30.68 5.88
C LEU A 391 -5.61 -31.30 7.05
N VAL A 392 -5.58 -30.63 8.19
CA VAL A 392 -6.29 -31.04 9.39
C VAL A 392 -7.01 -29.86 10.05
N ASP A 393 -8.16 -30.15 10.67
CA ASP A 393 -8.78 -29.17 11.56
C ASP A 393 -8.00 -29.12 12.88
N VAL A 394 -7.20 -28.10 13.07
CA VAL A 394 -6.36 -27.93 14.26
C VAL A 394 -7.14 -27.49 15.50
N THR A 395 -8.44 -27.26 15.38
CA THR A 395 -9.37 -26.99 16.51
C THR A 395 -9.98 -28.25 17.05
N ASP A 396 -10.03 -29.32 16.24
CA ASP A 396 -10.39 -30.69 16.67
C ASP A 396 -9.12 -31.45 17.04
N LEU A 397 -8.88 -31.60 18.35
CA LEU A 397 -7.66 -32.23 18.87
C LEU A 397 -7.56 -33.71 18.47
N GLU A 398 -8.67 -34.43 18.32
CA GLU A 398 -8.69 -35.84 17.92
C GLU A 398 -8.34 -35.97 16.43
N ALA A 399 -8.99 -35.21 15.56
CA ALA A 399 -8.67 -35.16 14.13
C ALA A 399 -7.21 -34.77 13.88
N PHE A 400 -6.70 -33.81 14.64
CA PHE A 400 -5.31 -33.40 14.52
C PHE A 400 -4.32 -34.47 14.99
N ARG A 401 -4.60 -35.15 16.09
CA ARG A 401 -3.81 -36.32 16.56
C ARG A 401 -3.77 -37.38 15.48
N ASP A 402 -4.93 -37.82 15.00
CA ASP A 402 -5.06 -38.89 14.02
C ASP A 402 -4.33 -38.55 12.71
N GLY A 403 -4.36 -37.29 12.29
CA GLY A 403 -3.59 -36.79 11.16
C GLY A 403 -2.07 -36.93 11.35
N LEU A 404 -1.55 -36.58 12.53
CA LEU A 404 -0.13 -36.71 12.86
C LEU A 404 0.29 -38.20 12.95
N GLU A 405 -0.50 -39.04 13.58
CA GLU A 405 -0.22 -40.50 13.69
C GLU A 405 -0.24 -41.16 12.32
N THR A 406 -1.20 -40.82 11.46
CA THR A 406 -1.31 -41.31 10.07
C THR A 406 -0.09 -40.89 9.26
N ALA A 407 0.24 -39.61 9.26
CA ALA A 407 1.37 -39.08 8.51
C ALA A 407 2.72 -39.68 8.98
N GLY A 408 2.88 -39.90 10.29
CA GLY A 408 4.11 -40.43 10.88
C GLY A 408 4.28 -41.97 10.79
N SER A 409 3.24 -42.70 10.35
CA SER A 409 3.28 -44.15 10.35
C SER A 409 3.69 -44.82 9.02
N ASN A 410 3.58 -44.09 7.88
CA ASN A 410 3.75 -44.62 6.54
C ASN A 410 4.95 -44.04 5.80
N LEU A 411 6.08 -44.74 5.80
CA LEU A 411 7.30 -44.30 5.15
C LEU A 411 7.18 -44.21 3.62
N SER A 412 6.37 -45.04 2.97
CA SER A 412 6.15 -44.97 1.52
C SER A 412 5.41 -43.69 1.16
N LEU A 413 4.36 -43.38 1.90
CA LEU A 413 3.60 -42.15 1.74
C LEU A 413 4.48 -40.89 2.02
N TRP A 414 5.30 -40.98 3.07
CA TRP A 414 6.26 -39.95 3.42
C TRP A 414 7.21 -39.65 2.23
N LYS A 415 7.78 -40.68 1.58
CA LYS A 415 8.66 -40.50 0.41
C LYS A 415 7.94 -39.86 -0.76
N THR A 416 6.70 -40.27 -1.03
CA THR A 416 5.87 -39.68 -2.08
C THR A 416 5.63 -38.19 -1.80
N TRP A 417 5.20 -37.82 -0.61
CA TRP A 417 4.98 -36.46 -0.20
C TRP A 417 6.26 -35.59 -0.23
N SER A 418 7.40 -36.16 0.19
CA SER A 418 8.69 -35.50 0.15
C SER A 418 9.07 -35.09 -1.28
N ASN A 419 8.96 -36.02 -2.24
CA ASN A 419 9.26 -35.77 -3.66
C ASN A 419 8.25 -34.76 -4.25
N ASN A 420 6.97 -34.96 -4.01
CA ASN A 420 5.91 -34.06 -4.47
C ASN A 420 6.13 -32.63 -3.96
N GLY A 421 6.56 -32.48 -2.72
CA GLY A 421 6.86 -31.18 -2.10
C GLY A 421 7.97 -30.44 -2.83
N VAL A 422 9.10 -31.11 -3.09
CA VAL A 422 10.25 -30.53 -3.79
C VAL A 422 9.87 -30.12 -5.22
N GLU A 423 9.21 -31.01 -5.97
CA GLU A 423 8.78 -30.73 -7.34
C GLU A 423 7.70 -29.64 -7.39
N GLY A 424 6.69 -29.74 -6.53
CA GLY A 424 5.57 -28.82 -6.48
C GLY A 424 6.01 -27.39 -6.14
N VAL A 425 6.92 -27.24 -5.15
CA VAL A 425 7.47 -25.92 -4.81
C VAL A 425 8.31 -25.36 -5.95
N SER A 426 9.18 -26.19 -6.56
CA SER A 426 10.01 -25.73 -7.69
C SER A 426 9.15 -25.23 -8.85
N ARG A 427 8.07 -25.96 -9.16
CA ARG A 427 7.19 -25.67 -10.31
C ARG A 427 6.23 -24.49 -10.06
N HIS A 428 5.72 -24.33 -8.85
CA HIS A 428 4.59 -23.43 -8.58
C HIS A 428 4.92 -22.28 -7.62
N PHE A 429 5.96 -22.42 -6.79
CA PHE A 429 6.24 -21.50 -5.69
C PHE A 429 7.71 -21.07 -5.61
N SER A 430 8.52 -21.30 -6.64
CA SER A 430 9.84 -20.67 -6.75
C SER A 430 9.70 -19.19 -7.17
N TRP A 431 10.70 -18.36 -6.87
CA TRP A 431 10.74 -16.99 -7.37
C TRP A 431 10.76 -16.92 -8.90
N ASP A 432 11.40 -17.90 -9.56
CA ASP A 432 11.37 -17.98 -11.03
C ASP A 432 9.96 -18.24 -11.56
N ALA A 433 9.23 -19.20 -10.98
CA ALA A 433 7.84 -19.49 -11.33
C ALA A 433 6.93 -18.28 -11.04
N HIS A 434 7.12 -17.62 -9.89
CA HIS A 434 6.40 -16.40 -9.53
C HIS A 434 6.57 -15.30 -10.59
N VAL A 435 7.83 -15.01 -10.96
CA VAL A 435 8.17 -13.94 -11.89
C VAL A 435 7.72 -14.27 -13.32
N CYS A 436 7.87 -15.52 -13.79
CA CYS A 436 7.34 -15.97 -15.07
C CYS A 436 5.83 -15.76 -15.17
N ASN A 437 5.08 -16.22 -14.15
CA ASN A 437 3.64 -16.02 -14.07
C ASN A 437 3.28 -14.54 -14.03
N TYR A 438 3.98 -13.76 -13.21
CA TYR A 438 3.75 -12.33 -13.07
C TYR A 438 3.87 -11.63 -14.43
N ILE A 439 4.99 -11.80 -15.14
CA ILE A 439 5.21 -11.16 -16.46
C ILE A 439 4.15 -11.61 -17.47
N ALA A 440 3.88 -12.90 -17.57
CA ALA A 440 2.90 -13.43 -18.52
C ALA A 440 1.49 -12.87 -18.28
N LEU A 441 1.06 -12.80 -17.02
CA LEU A 441 -0.24 -12.23 -16.62
C LEU A 441 -0.30 -10.72 -16.88
N MET A 442 0.77 -9.98 -16.52
CA MET A 442 0.84 -8.54 -16.78
C MET A 442 0.76 -8.25 -18.28
N GLN A 443 1.56 -8.91 -19.10
CA GLN A 443 1.53 -8.74 -20.55
C GLN A 443 0.16 -9.08 -21.14
N LYS A 444 -0.48 -10.15 -20.69
CA LYS A 444 -1.82 -10.56 -21.13
C LYS A 444 -2.88 -9.53 -20.77
N ARG A 445 -2.88 -9.05 -19.52
CA ARG A 445 -3.90 -8.14 -18.99
C ARG A 445 -3.70 -6.69 -19.44
N LEU A 446 -2.45 -6.24 -19.51
CA LEU A 446 -2.12 -4.84 -19.79
C LEU A 446 -1.95 -4.57 -21.30
N LYS A 447 -1.78 -5.59 -22.13
CA LYS A 447 -1.67 -5.45 -23.59
C LYS A 447 -2.87 -4.72 -24.23
N PHE A 448 -4.06 -4.87 -23.67
CA PHE A 448 -5.29 -4.22 -24.12
C PHE A 448 -5.54 -2.85 -23.47
N LEU A 449 -4.79 -2.54 -22.45
CA LEU A 449 -4.73 -1.20 -21.90
C LEU A 449 -3.68 -0.47 -22.72
N ALA A 450 -4.04 -0.07 -23.96
CA ALA A 450 -3.19 0.87 -24.69
C ALA A 450 -2.84 1.96 -23.69
N PRO A 451 -1.56 2.31 -23.49
CA PRO A 451 -1.22 3.47 -22.71
C PRO A 451 -2.08 4.58 -23.30
N ARG A 452 -3.04 5.09 -22.56
CA ARG A 452 -3.62 6.38 -22.85
C ARG A 452 -2.49 7.35 -22.56
N HIS A 453 -1.44 7.24 -23.38
CA HIS A 453 -0.39 8.23 -23.42
C HIS A 453 -1.14 9.50 -23.75
N TRP A 454 -1.36 10.28 -22.74
CA TRP A 454 -1.45 11.69 -22.91
C TRP A 454 -0.14 12.01 -23.63
N THR A 455 -0.17 11.94 -24.96
CA THR A 455 0.99 12.21 -25.78
C THR A 455 1.38 13.63 -25.50
N LEU A 456 2.25 13.78 -24.50
CA LEU A 456 2.93 15.03 -24.15
C LEU A 456 3.68 15.61 -25.34
N GLY A 457 3.74 14.87 -26.46
CA GLY A 457 4.49 15.23 -27.66
C GLY A 457 3.94 16.38 -28.50
N ASN A 458 2.65 16.73 -28.42
CA ASN A 458 2.02 17.72 -29.30
C ASN A 458 1.35 18.89 -28.59
N ILE A 459 1.67 19.15 -27.33
CA ILE A 459 0.92 20.12 -26.51
C ILE A 459 1.71 21.42 -26.24
N LYS A 460 2.73 21.71 -27.02
CA LYS A 460 3.48 22.97 -26.89
C LYS A 460 2.69 24.23 -27.33
N GLU A 461 1.50 24.06 -27.91
CA GLU A 461 0.78 25.19 -28.54
C GLU A 461 -0.04 26.07 -27.60
N THR A 462 -0.24 25.68 -26.34
CA THR A 462 -1.01 26.49 -25.37
C THR A 462 -0.20 26.88 -24.14
N ASN A 463 1.13 26.87 -24.23
CA ASN A 463 1.95 27.26 -23.10
C ASN A 463 1.81 28.76 -22.84
N PRO A 464 1.27 29.16 -21.70
CA PRO A 464 1.30 30.55 -21.32
C PRO A 464 2.77 31.02 -21.24
N ILE A 465 3.06 32.23 -21.73
CA ILE A 465 4.41 32.79 -21.89
C ILE A 465 5.12 33.07 -20.54
N GLY A 466 4.52 32.72 -19.40
CA GLY A 466 5.05 33.03 -18.08
C GLY A 466 5.84 31.87 -17.42
N GLN A 467 6.81 32.26 -16.60
CA GLN A 467 7.62 31.28 -15.83
C GLN A 467 6.93 30.78 -14.57
N LYS A 468 5.89 31.48 -14.09
CA LYS A 468 5.16 31.22 -12.84
C LYS A 468 3.67 31.43 -13.02
N ILE A 469 2.83 30.78 -12.23
CA ILE A 469 1.39 30.99 -12.23
C ILE A 469 0.83 31.03 -10.79
N ILE A 470 -0.11 31.98 -10.59
CA ILE A 470 -0.89 32.05 -9.35
C ILE A 470 -2.34 31.65 -9.63
N PHE A 471 -2.89 30.78 -8.81
CA PHE A 471 -4.30 30.44 -8.82
C PHE A 471 -5.02 31.08 -7.64
N LEU A 472 -6.07 31.86 -7.96
CA LEU A 472 -6.93 32.55 -7.00
C LEU A 472 -8.34 31.93 -7.02
N ASP A 473 -8.91 31.72 -5.84
CA ASP A 473 -10.30 31.27 -5.70
C ASP A 473 -11.25 32.47 -5.86
N LEU A 474 -12.14 32.41 -6.85
CA LEU A 474 -13.10 33.46 -7.12
C LEU A 474 -14.20 33.54 -6.06
N ASP A 475 -14.71 32.35 -5.66
CA ASP A 475 -15.92 32.27 -4.84
C ASP A 475 -15.68 32.70 -3.39
N ASN A 476 -14.48 32.46 -2.85
CA ASN A 476 -14.17 32.70 -1.44
C ASN A 476 -13.22 33.89 -1.25
N TYR A 477 -12.07 33.85 -1.93
CA TYR A 477 -11.02 34.85 -1.69
C TYR A 477 -11.33 36.17 -2.40
N LEU A 478 -11.60 36.16 -3.71
CA LEU A 478 -11.76 37.41 -4.49
C LEU A 478 -13.05 38.16 -4.14
N GLU A 479 -14.15 37.47 -3.89
CA GLU A 479 -15.43 38.14 -3.51
C GLU A 479 -15.36 38.77 -2.12
N GLN A 480 -14.49 38.34 -1.25
CA GLN A 480 -14.35 38.83 0.15
C GLN A 480 -13.17 39.79 0.32
N SER A 481 -12.29 39.92 -0.65
CA SER A 481 -11.06 40.71 -0.52
C SER A 481 -11.31 42.23 -0.57
N LYS A 482 -10.88 42.94 0.47
CA LYS A 482 -10.93 44.39 0.55
C LYS A 482 -9.73 45.07 -0.11
N SER A 483 -8.74 44.34 -0.60
CA SER A 483 -7.45 44.85 -1.09
C SER A 483 -7.25 44.57 -2.57
N LEU A 484 -8.32 44.38 -3.33
CA LEU A 484 -8.25 44.10 -4.78
C LEU A 484 -7.44 45.11 -5.58
N SER A 485 -7.51 46.40 -5.24
CA SER A 485 -6.75 47.46 -5.93
C SER A 485 -5.22 47.31 -5.80
N LYS A 486 -4.75 46.92 -4.59
CA LYS A 486 -3.31 46.66 -4.37
C LYS A 486 -2.87 45.38 -5.07
N LEU A 487 -3.71 44.32 -5.04
CA LEU A 487 -3.44 43.07 -5.74
C LEU A 487 -3.40 43.32 -7.26
N ARG A 488 -4.33 44.10 -7.80
CA ARG A 488 -4.37 44.50 -9.21
C ARG A 488 -3.06 45.15 -9.62
N ASN A 489 -2.63 46.21 -8.94
CA ASN A 489 -1.40 46.96 -9.26
C ASN A 489 -0.16 46.02 -9.24
N LYS A 490 -0.12 45.09 -8.29
CA LYS A 490 0.96 44.09 -8.19
C LYS A 490 0.96 43.12 -9.35
N LEU A 491 -0.20 42.58 -9.72
CA LEU A 491 -0.36 41.63 -10.83
C LEU A 491 -0.14 42.32 -12.19
N GLU A 492 -0.60 43.58 -12.40
CA GLU A 492 -0.36 44.35 -13.61
C GLU A 492 1.13 44.59 -13.82
N ASN A 493 1.86 45.00 -12.79
CA ASN A 493 3.30 45.23 -12.88
C ASN A 493 4.08 43.91 -13.18
N ASN A 494 3.65 42.77 -12.65
CA ASN A 494 4.26 41.47 -12.93
C ASN A 494 3.85 40.90 -14.29
N SER A 495 2.62 41.18 -14.76
CA SER A 495 2.15 40.70 -16.07
C SER A 495 2.82 41.48 -17.22
N LEU A 496 3.18 42.76 -17.03
CA LEU A 496 3.96 43.54 -17.99
C LEU A 496 5.35 42.95 -18.26
N ASN A 497 5.92 42.25 -17.25
CA ASN A 497 7.20 41.55 -17.37
C ASN A 497 7.05 40.10 -17.81
N ASN A 498 5.84 39.60 -18.05
CA ASN A 498 5.52 38.17 -18.35
C ASN A 498 6.03 37.15 -17.31
N ASP A 499 6.30 37.57 -16.08
CA ASP A 499 6.89 36.71 -15.05
C ASP A 499 5.84 35.83 -14.35
N ILE A 500 4.64 36.39 -14.08
CA ILE A 500 3.58 35.70 -13.34
C ILE A 500 2.28 35.74 -14.14
N GLN A 501 1.66 34.59 -14.32
CA GLN A 501 0.34 34.44 -14.93
C GLN A 501 -0.74 34.22 -13.88
N LEU A 502 -1.99 34.43 -14.27
CA LEU A 502 -3.15 34.34 -13.43
C LEU A 502 -4.06 33.18 -13.89
N GLY A 503 -4.40 32.28 -12.98
CA GLY A 503 -5.43 31.27 -13.11
C GLY A 503 -6.54 31.50 -12.10
N ILE A 504 -7.77 31.16 -12.45
CA ILE A 504 -8.94 31.28 -11.57
C ILE A 504 -9.53 29.92 -11.25
N LEU A 505 -9.83 29.68 -9.98
CA LEU A 505 -10.53 28.52 -9.47
C LEU A 505 -11.94 28.92 -9.06
N THR A 506 -12.95 28.12 -9.44
CA THR A 506 -14.34 28.41 -9.06
C THR A 506 -15.24 27.16 -9.15
N GLY A 507 -16.28 27.14 -8.33
CA GLY A 507 -17.37 26.16 -8.43
C GLY A 507 -18.44 26.53 -9.49
N ARG A 508 -18.36 27.71 -10.08
CA ARG A 508 -19.34 28.26 -11.04
C ARG A 508 -19.09 27.78 -12.47
N SER A 509 -20.07 27.95 -13.33
CA SER A 509 -19.89 27.82 -14.78
C SER A 509 -19.01 28.94 -15.32
N ILE A 510 -18.33 28.72 -16.47
CA ILE A 510 -17.45 29.75 -17.09
C ILE A 510 -18.18 31.07 -17.35
N LYS A 511 -19.44 31.04 -17.77
CA LYS A 511 -20.26 32.23 -18.01
C LYS A 511 -20.46 33.04 -16.72
N ALA A 512 -20.86 32.39 -15.64
CA ALA A 512 -21.04 33.03 -14.34
C ALA A 512 -19.71 33.51 -13.74
N ALA A 513 -18.65 32.74 -13.92
CA ALA A 513 -17.32 33.09 -13.45
C ALA A 513 -16.80 34.35 -14.12
N ARG A 514 -16.87 34.45 -15.44
CA ARG A 514 -16.45 35.64 -16.19
C ARG A 514 -17.23 36.89 -15.82
N TYR A 515 -18.55 36.76 -15.65
CA TYR A 515 -19.39 37.86 -15.22
C TYR A 515 -18.96 38.42 -13.86
N ARG A 516 -18.78 37.53 -12.87
CA ARG A 516 -18.36 37.93 -11.52
C ARG A 516 -16.92 38.44 -11.48
N TYR A 517 -16.02 37.84 -12.26
CA TYR A 517 -14.64 38.25 -12.31
C TYR A 517 -14.46 39.65 -12.90
N ALA A 518 -15.28 40.06 -13.84
CA ALA A 518 -15.24 41.41 -14.43
C ALA A 518 -15.41 42.52 -13.38
N GLU A 519 -16.14 42.23 -12.27
CA GLU A 519 -16.31 43.17 -11.17
C GLU A 519 -15.00 43.41 -10.39
N THR A 520 -14.05 42.47 -10.42
CA THR A 520 -12.77 42.56 -9.69
C THR A 520 -11.78 43.50 -10.35
N GLN A 521 -11.93 43.82 -11.64
CA GLN A 521 -11.00 44.58 -12.45
C GLN A 521 -9.54 44.08 -12.43
N LEU A 522 -9.31 42.82 -12.10
CA LEU A 522 -8.00 42.19 -12.14
C LEU A 522 -7.57 41.90 -13.60
N PRO A 523 -6.25 41.69 -13.86
CA PRO A 523 -5.75 41.33 -15.19
C PRO A 523 -6.43 40.07 -15.71
N LYS A 524 -6.54 39.94 -17.03
CA LYS A 524 -7.17 38.82 -17.71
C LYS A 524 -6.48 37.50 -17.34
N PRO A 525 -7.22 36.49 -16.87
CA PRO A 525 -6.66 35.17 -16.56
C PRO A 525 -6.25 34.42 -17.83
N SER A 526 -5.16 33.66 -17.72
CA SER A 526 -4.71 32.77 -18.78
C SER A 526 -5.53 31.45 -18.79
N VAL A 527 -6.07 31.07 -17.64
CA VAL A 527 -6.82 29.82 -17.49
C VAL A 527 -7.89 29.92 -16.41
N TRP A 528 -8.97 29.18 -16.63
CA TRP A 528 -10.09 29.02 -15.71
C TRP A 528 -10.27 27.54 -15.37
N VAL A 529 -10.33 27.22 -14.11
CA VAL A 529 -10.71 25.91 -13.58
C VAL A 529 -12.09 26.04 -12.95
N CYS A 530 -13.09 25.61 -13.68
CA CYS A 530 -14.51 25.81 -13.37
C CYS A 530 -15.18 24.54 -12.84
N GLN A 531 -16.42 24.67 -12.36
CA GLN A 531 -17.29 23.55 -11.93
C GLN A 531 -16.58 22.60 -10.94
N ALA A 532 -15.93 23.19 -9.92
CA ALA A 532 -15.20 22.44 -8.89
C ALA A 532 -14.03 21.59 -9.46
N GLY A 533 -13.43 22.01 -10.58
CA GLY A 533 -12.30 21.31 -11.18
C GLY A 533 -12.67 20.35 -12.30
N THR A 534 -13.93 20.30 -12.74
CA THR A 534 -14.34 19.40 -13.83
C THR A 534 -14.20 20.00 -15.22
N GLU A 535 -14.06 21.32 -15.33
CA GLU A 535 -13.92 22.03 -16.60
C GLU A 535 -12.73 22.97 -16.58
N ILE A 536 -11.94 22.96 -17.67
CA ILE A 536 -10.80 23.87 -17.87
C ILE A 536 -11.04 24.66 -19.14
N TYR A 537 -10.86 26.00 -19.07
CA TYR A 537 -10.94 26.91 -20.22
C TYR A 537 -9.69 27.75 -20.30
N TYR A 538 -9.18 27.94 -21.52
CA TYR A 538 -8.00 28.78 -21.77
C TYR A 538 -8.44 30.19 -22.17
N SER A 539 -7.95 31.20 -21.46
CA SER A 539 -8.22 32.62 -21.75
C SER A 539 -9.70 32.91 -22.07
N ASP A 540 -10.01 33.29 -23.32
CA ASP A 540 -11.36 33.61 -23.79
C ASP A 540 -12.08 32.46 -24.48
N GLU A 541 -11.48 31.29 -24.52
CA GLU A 541 -12.10 30.15 -25.17
C GLU A 541 -13.43 29.75 -24.49
N ASN A 542 -14.46 29.45 -25.28
CA ASN A 542 -15.76 29.01 -24.79
C ASN A 542 -15.88 27.48 -24.75
N LYS A 543 -14.89 26.77 -25.27
CA LYS A 543 -14.84 25.31 -25.22
C LYS A 543 -13.91 24.86 -24.10
N SER A 544 -14.40 23.96 -23.28
CA SER A 544 -13.56 23.36 -22.25
C SER A 544 -12.58 22.37 -22.85
N ASP A 545 -11.47 22.13 -22.12
CA ASP A 545 -10.45 21.14 -22.50
C ASP A 545 -11.04 19.72 -22.53
N ILE A 546 -11.16 19.19 -23.74
CA ILE A 546 -11.75 17.87 -23.99
C ILE A 546 -10.88 16.74 -23.42
N PHE A 547 -9.55 16.87 -23.49
CA PHE A 547 -8.65 15.85 -22.96
C PHE A 547 -8.73 15.75 -21.44
N TRP A 548 -8.89 16.88 -20.77
CA TRP A 548 -9.18 16.89 -19.34
C TRP A 548 -10.50 16.19 -19.03
N GLN A 549 -11.57 16.54 -19.73
CA GLN A 549 -12.88 15.93 -19.54
C GLN A 549 -12.85 14.43 -19.75
N ASP A 550 -12.23 13.93 -20.82
CA ASP A 550 -12.08 12.52 -21.09
C ASP A 550 -11.31 11.79 -19.98
N SER A 551 -10.33 12.47 -19.36
CA SER A 551 -9.53 11.90 -18.29
C SER A 551 -10.30 11.64 -17.01
N ILE A 552 -11.22 12.54 -16.69
CA ILE A 552 -11.95 12.51 -15.42
C ILE A 552 -13.26 11.70 -15.49
N THR A 553 -13.82 11.50 -16.68
CA THR A 553 -15.14 10.89 -16.86
C THR A 553 -15.16 9.36 -16.86
N VAL A 554 -13.99 8.73 -16.73
CA VAL A 554 -13.91 7.26 -16.64
C VAL A 554 -14.75 6.78 -15.45
N ASP A 555 -15.69 5.89 -15.74
CA ASP A 555 -16.64 5.32 -14.77
C ASP A 555 -17.58 6.34 -14.07
N TRP A 556 -17.69 7.57 -14.57
CA TRP A 556 -18.62 8.54 -14.05
C TRP A 556 -20.08 8.18 -14.37
N ASN A 557 -20.91 8.13 -13.36
CA ASN A 557 -22.33 7.84 -13.49
C ASN A 557 -23.18 8.86 -12.70
N ARG A 558 -23.52 9.98 -13.36
CA ARG A 558 -24.30 11.06 -12.76
C ARG A 558 -25.64 10.56 -12.19
N LYS A 559 -26.41 9.81 -12.98
CA LYS A 559 -27.74 9.30 -12.58
C LYS A 559 -27.63 8.36 -11.37
N GLY A 560 -26.57 7.56 -11.32
CA GLY A 560 -26.28 6.71 -10.17
C GLY A 560 -26.02 7.51 -8.91
N VAL A 561 -25.24 8.61 -9.01
CA VAL A 561 -24.97 9.53 -7.89
C VAL A 561 -26.26 10.16 -7.38
N GLU A 562 -27.08 10.73 -8.27
CA GLU A 562 -28.37 11.34 -7.91
C GLU A 562 -29.31 10.33 -7.23
N LYS A 563 -29.42 9.10 -7.76
CA LYS A 563 -30.23 8.04 -7.19
C LYS A 563 -29.79 7.67 -5.78
N VAL A 564 -28.48 7.46 -5.57
CA VAL A 564 -27.94 7.04 -4.26
C VAL A 564 -28.07 8.14 -3.22
N LEU A 565 -27.87 9.40 -3.61
CA LEU A 565 -27.96 10.53 -2.69
C LEU A 565 -29.41 10.98 -2.43
N PHE A 566 -30.35 10.56 -3.24
CA PHE A 566 -31.77 10.76 -2.96
C PHE A 566 -32.21 10.12 -1.63
N ASP A 567 -31.57 9.03 -1.23
CA ASP A 567 -31.80 8.40 0.09
C ASP A 567 -31.37 9.30 1.26
N LEU A 568 -30.59 10.35 0.99
CA LEU A 568 -30.16 11.34 1.99
C LEU A 568 -30.95 12.66 1.88
N LYS A 569 -32.12 12.67 1.29
CA LYS A 569 -33.02 13.84 1.12
C LYS A 569 -33.36 14.56 2.43
N ASP A 570 -33.27 13.88 3.56
CA ASP A 570 -33.51 14.50 4.88
C ASP A 570 -32.36 15.44 5.28
N TYR A 571 -31.18 15.26 4.71
CA TYR A 571 -29.97 16.05 4.97
C TYR A 571 -29.56 16.93 3.78
N LEU A 572 -29.88 16.51 2.55
CA LEU A 572 -29.42 17.12 1.30
C LEU A 572 -30.59 17.58 0.45
N GLU A 573 -30.46 18.77 -0.11
CA GLU A 573 -31.37 19.33 -1.12
C GLU A 573 -30.60 19.54 -2.43
N LEU A 574 -31.12 19.05 -3.56
CA LEU A 574 -30.51 19.25 -4.87
C LEU A 574 -30.61 20.73 -5.25
N GLN A 575 -29.48 21.38 -5.57
CA GLN A 575 -29.48 22.77 -6.00
C GLN A 575 -30.14 22.95 -7.39
N SER A 576 -30.53 24.18 -7.69
CA SER A 576 -31.14 24.55 -8.97
C SER A 576 -30.25 24.22 -10.17
N SER A 577 -30.84 24.13 -11.36
CA SER A 577 -30.17 23.71 -12.60
C SER A 577 -28.96 24.54 -12.97
N GLU A 578 -28.91 25.81 -12.57
CA GLU A 578 -27.76 26.72 -12.82
C GLU A 578 -26.48 26.33 -12.07
N HIS A 579 -26.63 25.59 -10.96
CA HIS A 579 -25.50 25.05 -10.16
C HIS A 579 -25.08 23.65 -10.59
N GLN A 580 -25.83 23.03 -11.49
CA GLN A 580 -25.55 21.69 -11.99
C GLN A 580 -24.67 21.71 -13.24
N ALA A 581 -23.88 20.64 -13.45
CA ALA A 581 -23.09 20.46 -14.67
C ALA A 581 -23.03 18.97 -15.06
N PRO A 582 -22.70 18.61 -16.29
CA PRO A 582 -22.62 17.20 -16.71
C PRO A 582 -21.76 16.33 -15.78
N TYR A 583 -20.67 16.90 -15.25
CA TYR A 583 -19.68 16.24 -14.40
C TYR A 583 -19.69 16.74 -12.95
N LYS A 584 -20.77 17.38 -12.52
CA LYS A 584 -20.96 17.87 -11.16
C LYS A 584 -22.40 17.76 -10.74
N VAL A 585 -22.66 17.20 -9.54
CA VAL A 585 -23.99 17.22 -8.89
C VAL A 585 -23.85 18.01 -7.60
N SER A 586 -24.58 19.12 -7.50
CA SER A 586 -24.48 20.06 -6.38
C SER A 586 -25.70 19.98 -5.47
N TYR A 587 -25.45 19.90 -4.17
CA TYR A 587 -26.45 19.87 -3.12
C TYR A 587 -26.21 20.99 -2.11
N LEU A 588 -27.28 21.42 -1.48
CA LEU A 588 -27.28 22.27 -0.29
C LEU A 588 -27.57 21.39 0.92
N LEU A 589 -26.84 21.54 2.00
CA LEU A 589 -27.16 20.89 3.26
C LEU A 589 -28.33 21.64 3.92
N LYS A 590 -29.28 20.91 4.51
CA LYS A 590 -30.39 21.50 5.28
C LYS A 590 -29.91 22.09 6.61
N GLU A 591 -28.84 21.50 7.16
CA GLU A 591 -28.12 21.98 8.34
C GLU A 591 -26.62 21.86 8.13
N PRO A 592 -25.79 22.83 8.56
CA PRO A 592 -24.36 22.78 8.36
C PRO A 592 -23.76 21.64 9.19
N SER A 593 -23.05 20.71 8.53
CA SER A 593 -22.46 19.56 9.20
C SER A 593 -21.31 18.94 8.40
N ASP A 594 -20.16 18.78 9.03
CA ASP A 594 -19.06 18.03 8.44
C ASP A 594 -19.27 16.50 8.49
N ALA A 595 -20.15 16.04 9.39
CA ALA A 595 -20.49 14.62 9.54
C ALA A 595 -21.17 14.01 8.29
N ILE A 596 -21.74 14.84 7.41
CA ILE A 596 -22.37 14.38 6.17
C ILE A 596 -21.33 13.80 5.19
N LEU A 597 -20.10 14.32 5.16
CA LEU A 597 -19.09 13.93 4.19
C LEU A 597 -18.69 12.45 4.30
N PRO A 598 -18.37 11.91 5.49
CA PRO A 598 -18.13 10.47 5.67
C PRO A 598 -19.34 9.60 5.25
N LEU A 599 -20.56 10.05 5.55
CA LEU A 599 -21.78 9.33 5.21
C LEU A 599 -21.98 9.24 3.68
N VAL A 600 -21.84 10.36 2.98
CA VAL A 600 -21.92 10.43 1.51
C VAL A 600 -20.83 9.57 0.88
N ARG A 601 -19.59 9.67 1.34
CA ARG A 601 -18.49 8.81 0.86
C ARG A 601 -18.81 7.33 1.02
N LYS A 602 -19.34 6.93 2.18
CA LYS A 602 -19.73 5.55 2.45
C LYS A 602 -20.80 5.06 1.48
N ARG A 603 -21.86 5.85 1.25
CA ARG A 603 -22.96 5.49 0.34
C ARG A 603 -22.48 5.35 -1.11
N LEU A 604 -21.72 6.30 -1.61
CA LEU A 604 -21.17 6.26 -2.96
C LEU A 604 -20.27 5.03 -3.17
N ARG A 605 -19.42 4.70 -2.19
CA ARG A 605 -18.55 3.51 -2.21
C ARG A 605 -19.36 2.21 -2.22
N GLN A 606 -20.34 2.08 -1.32
CA GLN A 606 -21.19 0.88 -1.23
C GLN A 606 -21.96 0.62 -2.52
N SER A 607 -22.26 1.67 -3.29
CA SER A 607 -22.93 1.57 -4.59
C SER A 607 -21.95 1.45 -5.77
N GLY A 608 -20.66 1.27 -5.54
CA GLY A 608 -19.63 1.12 -6.58
C GLY A 608 -19.41 2.37 -7.46
N LEU A 609 -19.90 3.55 -7.05
CA LEU A 609 -19.84 4.77 -7.87
C LEU A 609 -18.47 5.44 -7.81
N ALA A 610 -17.88 5.75 -8.96
CA ALA A 610 -16.60 6.46 -9.09
C ALA A 610 -16.79 7.98 -8.93
N ALA A 611 -17.16 8.40 -7.73
CA ALA A 611 -17.48 9.78 -7.39
C ALA A 611 -16.76 10.24 -6.11
N SER A 612 -16.45 11.54 -6.05
CA SER A 612 -15.79 12.22 -4.92
C SER A 612 -16.65 13.37 -4.43
N PRO A 613 -17.10 13.37 -3.16
CA PRO A 613 -17.83 14.49 -2.58
C PRO A 613 -16.87 15.53 -1.98
N HIS A 614 -17.13 16.79 -2.23
CA HIS A 614 -16.40 17.96 -1.75
C HIS A 614 -17.37 18.90 -1.00
N LEU A 615 -17.09 19.17 0.27
CA LEU A 615 -17.88 20.08 1.09
C LEU A 615 -17.19 21.46 1.14
N LYS A 616 -18.00 22.52 0.95
CA LYS A 616 -17.56 23.91 1.03
C LYS A 616 -18.41 24.68 2.03
N CYS A 617 -17.75 25.50 2.84
CA CYS A 617 -18.39 26.39 3.82
C CYS A 617 -19.42 25.68 4.72
N HIS A 618 -19.25 24.38 4.98
CA HIS A 618 -20.17 23.51 5.75
C HIS A 618 -21.61 23.37 5.20
N TRP A 619 -21.91 24.03 4.06
CA TRP A 619 -23.25 24.09 3.47
C TRP A 619 -23.36 23.48 2.08
N TYR A 620 -22.33 23.59 1.25
CA TYR A 620 -22.39 23.24 -0.15
C TYR A 620 -21.64 21.94 -0.42
N LEU A 621 -22.36 20.94 -0.92
CA LEU A 621 -21.77 19.65 -1.28
C LEU A 621 -21.77 19.50 -2.81
N ASP A 622 -20.57 19.50 -3.39
CA ASP A 622 -20.37 19.15 -4.79
C ASP A 622 -19.89 17.70 -4.91
N VAL A 623 -20.53 16.90 -5.75
CA VAL A 623 -20.11 15.55 -6.07
C VAL A 623 -19.63 15.51 -7.51
N VAL A 624 -18.37 15.16 -7.71
CA VAL A 624 -17.67 15.17 -9.00
C VAL A 624 -17.09 13.78 -9.31
N PRO A 625 -16.64 13.51 -10.55
CA PRO A 625 -15.93 12.28 -10.86
C PRO A 625 -14.75 12.05 -9.91
N LEU A 626 -14.46 10.80 -9.55
CA LEU A 626 -13.39 10.45 -8.60
C LEU A 626 -12.02 11.00 -8.99
N ARG A 627 -11.79 11.20 -10.28
CA ARG A 627 -10.53 11.71 -10.84
C ARG A 627 -10.47 13.23 -10.94
N ALA A 628 -11.57 13.92 -10.71
CA ALA A 628 -11.66 15.38 -10.81
C ALA A 628 -11.43 16.07 -9.46
N SER A 629 -10.64 17.11 -9.45
CA SER A 629 -10.57 18.11 -8.39
C SER A 629 -9.84 19.37 -8.90
N ARG A 630 -9.93 20.48 -8.19
CA ARG A 630 -9.19 21.70 -8.50
C ARG A 630 -7.68 21.46 -8.47
N ALA A 631 -7.19 20.70 -7.50
CA ALA A 631 -5.79 20.36 -7.35
C ALA A 631 -5.28 19.47 -8.50
N GLU A 632 -6.05 18.51 -8.95
CA GLU A 632 -5.68 17.67 -10.09
C GLU A 632 -5.77 18.41 -11.42
N ALA A 633 -6.71 19.34 -11.57
CA ALA A 633 -6.76 20.22 -12.73
C ALA A 633 -5.48 21.11 -12.84
N ILE A 634 -5.00 21.66 -11.72
CA ILE A 634 -3.73 22.41 -11.67
C ILE A 634 -2.56 21.49 -12.08
N ARG A 635 -2.50 20.27 -11.56
CA ARG A 635 -1.44 19.30 -11.88
C ARG A 635 -1.48 18.90 -13.37
N TYR A 636 -2.67 18.68 -13.90
CA TYR A 636 -2.85 18.44 -15.34
C TYR A 636 -2.33 19.60 -16.18
N LEU A 637 -2.68 20.85 -15.83
CA LEU A 637 -2.21 22.04 -16.52
C LEU A 637 -0.69 22.18 -16.47
N THR A 638 -0.08 22.00 -15.30
CA THR A 638 1.38 22.07 -15.15
C THR A 638 2.10 21.01 -15.93
N LEU A 639 1.55 19.78 -15.95
CA LEU A 639 2.03 18.69 -16.79
C LEU A 639 2.02 19.10 -18.26
N ARG A 640 0.89 19.61 -18.72
CA ARG A 640 0.67 20.00 -20.10
C ARG A 640 1.61 21.12 -20.55
N TRP A 641 1.89 22.06 -19.66
CA TRP A 641 2.76 23.19 -19.94
C TRP A 641 4.26 22.91 -19.71
N GLY A 642 4.62 21.75 -19.18
CA GLY A 642 6.00 21.48 -18.77
C GLY A 642 6.48 22.37 -17.62
N LEU A 643 5.55 22.91 -16.81
CA LEU A 643 5.83 23.80 -15.69
C LEU A 643 6.05 22.99 -14.41
N SER A 644 7.10 23.30 -13.63
CA SER A 644 7.28 22.70 -12.31
C SER A 644 6.21 23.17 -11.33
N LEU A 645 5.65 22.25 -10.52
CA LEU A 645 4.68 22.60 -9.47
C LEU A 645 5.22 23.60 -8.43
N GLU A 646 6.53 23.66 -8.23
CA GLU A 646 7.18 24.66 -7.36
C GLU A 646 7.06 26.09 -7.88
N LYS A 647 6.69 26.24 -9.17
CA LYS A 647 6.39 27.52 -9.83
C LYS A 647 4.90 27.87 -9.83
N VAL A 648 4.10 27.09 -9.11
CA VAL A 648 2.67 27.31 -8.91
C VAL A 648 2.43 27.82 -7.50
N LEU A 649 1.69 28.91 -7.41
CA LEU A 649 1.19 29.48 -6.17
C LEU A 649 -0.32 29.34 -6.11
N VAL A 650 -0.85 28.83 -5.01
CA VAL A 650 -2.31 28.75 -4.77
C VAL A 650 -2.69 29.56 -3.54
N VAL A 651 -3.83 30.19 -3.56
CA VAL A 651 -4.42 30.82 -2.39
C VAL A 651 -5.51 29.89 -1.86
N ALA A 652 -5.38 29.50 -0.58
CA ALA A 652 -6.27 28.56 0.08
C ALA A 652 -6.82 29.19 1.37
N SER A 653 -8.14 29.25 1.52
CA SER A 653 -8.79 29.91 2.66
C SER A 653 -9.83 29.05 3.38
N GLN A 654 -10.32 28.01 2.73
CA GLN A 654 -11.42 27.16 3.23
C GLN A 654 -10.97 25.70 3.42
N GLN A 655 -11.70 24.97 4.24
CA GLN A 655 -11.49 23.52 4.47
C GLN A 655 -11.35 22.73 3.16
N GLY A 656 -12.19 23.01 2.16
CA GLY A 656 -12.15 22.37 0.84
C GLY A 656 -10.88 22.64 0.04
N ASP A 657 -10.01 23.57 0.47
CA ASP A 657 -8.78 23.92 -0.22
C ASP A 657 -7.56 23.10 0.23
N ALA A 658 -7.73 22.26 1.24
CA ALA A 658 -6.64 21.43 1.77
C ALA A 658 -5.93 20.60 0.69
N GLU A 659 -6.63 20.19 -0.37
CA GLU A 659 -6.06 19.45 -1.51
C GLU A 659 -5.11 20.30 -2.36
N LEU A 660 -5.33 21.62 -2.43
CA LEU A 660 -4.50 22.57 -3.17
C LEU A 660 -3.13 22.78 -2.49
N ILE A 661 -3.09 22.65 -1.16
CA ILE A 661 -1.90 22.87 -0.33
C ILE A 661 -0.96 21.67 -0.35
N ARG A 662 -1.51 20.48 -0.58
CA ARG A 662 -0.73 19.23 -0.60
C ARG A 662 0.20 19.16 -1.81
N GLY A 663 1.33 18.47 -1.65
CA GLY A 663 2.29 18.27 -2.72
C GLY A 663 3.29 19.41 -2.88
N LEU A 664 3.80 19.60 -4.11
CA LEU A 664 4.90 20.54 -4.39
C LEU A 664 4.47 21.97 -4.70
N THR A 665 3.18 22.26 -4.76
CA THR A 665 2.68 23.63 -4.94
C THR A 665 3.05 24.51 -3.75
N LYS A 666 3.33 25.79 -4.02
CA LYS A 666 3.43 26.81 -2.97
C LYS A 666 2.03 27.30 -2.62
N SER A 667 1.79 27.65 -1.36
CA SER A 667 0.47 28.06 -0.90
C SER A 667 0.54 29.28 0.00
N ILE A 668 -0.46 30.15 -0.13
CA ILE A 668 -0.72 31.27 0.78
C ILE A 668 -2.04 30.98 1.47
N ILE A 669 -2.02 31.06 2.79
CA ILE A 669 -3.21 30.96 3.64
C ILE A 669 -3.45 32.32 4.28
N PRO A 670 -4.55 33.04 3.92
CA PRO A 670 -4.91 34.34 4.48
C PRO A 670 -5.18 34.26 6.00
N PHE A 671 -5.15 35.39 6.66
CA PHE A 671 -5.37 35.50 8.12
C PHE A 671 -6.76 34.98 8.56
N ASP A 672 -7.79 35.20 7.75
CA ASP A 672 -9.19 34.85 8.00
C ASP A 672 -9.58 33.46 7.44
N HIS A 673 -8.62 32.55 7.40
CA HIS A 673 -8.81 31.17 6.92
C HIS A 673 -9.58 30.28 7.89
N ASP A 674 -10.10 29.19 7.38
CA ASP A 674 -10.71 28.11 8.16
C ASP A 674 -9.64 27.39 9.03
N SER A 675 -9.94 27.17 10.31
CA SER A 675 -9.02 26.56 11.29
C SER A 675 -8.57 25.13 10.92
N SER A 676 -9.30 24.42 10.05
CA SER A 676 -8.88 23.10 9.53
C SER A 676 -7.57 23.15 8.74
N LEU A 677 -7.17 24.35 8.26
CA LEU A 677 -5.91 24.57 7.55
C LEU A 677 -4.70 24.77 8.49
N ASP A 678 -4.90 24.99 9.77
CA ASP A 678 -3.81 25.19 10.75
C ASP A 678 -2.82 24.01 10.81
N GLY A 679 -3.27 22.80 10.51
CA GLY A 679 -2.43 21.61 10.40
C GLY A 679 -1.29 21.71 9.40
N PHE A 680 -1.34 22.67 8.47
CA PHE A 680 -0.29 22.89 7.45
C PHE A 680 0.81 23.89 7.88
N ARG A 681 0.73 24.51 9.07
CA ARG A 681 1.71 25.52 9.55
C ARG A 681 3.16 25.03 9.59
N SER A 682 3.38 23.73 9.75
CA SER A 682 4.73 23.15 9.76
C SER A 682 5.36 22.94 8.37
N GLN A 683 4.61 23.17 7.29
CA GLN A 683 5.09 22.92 5.93
C GLN A 683 5.80 24.16 5.38
N GLN A 684 7.06 24.00 4.94
CA GLN A 684 7.91 25.11 4.45
C GLN A 684 7.36 25.82 3.19
N ARG A 685 6.49 25.16 2.43
CA ARG A 685 5.89 25.71 1.20
C ARG A 685 4.58 26.46 1.44
N VAL A 686 4.13 26.50 2.67
CA VAL A 686 2.86 27.12 3.07
C VAL A 686 3.17 28.40 3.85
N PHE A 687 2.73 29.52 3.31
CA PHE A 687 2.86 30.82 3.94
C PHE A 687 1.53 31.20 4.61
N PHE A 688 1.53 31.34 5.93
CA PHE A 688 0.41 31.87 6.69
C PHE A 688 0.57 33.39 6.85
N SER A 689 -0.39 34.14 6.39
CA SER A 689 -0.37 35.57 6.55
C SER A 689 -0.89 36.01 7.92
N GLU A 690 -0.23 36.97 8.51
CA GLU A 690 -0.65 37.62 9.74
C GLU A 690 -1.54 38.86 9.48
N ALA A 691 -1.66 39.28 8.22
CA ALA A 691 -2.42 40.48 7.83
C ALA A 691 -3.60 40.13 6.90
N ARG A 692 -4.64 40.97 6.90
CA ARG A 692 -5.78 40.82 5.96
C ARG A 692 -5.38 40.93 4.50
N ASP A 693 -4.28 41.62 4.16
CA ASP A 693 -3.72 41.75 2.82
C ASP A 693 -2.74 40.63 2.45
N GLY A 694 -2.85 39.52 3.08
CA GLY A 694 -1.91 38.41 3.14
C GLY A 694 -1.38 37.85 1.84
N VAL A 695 -2.18 37.86 0.79
CA VAL A 695 -1.72 37.40 -0.53
C VAL A 695 -0.60 38.27 -1.07
N LEU A 696 -0.64 39.59 -0.80
CA LEU A 696 0.41 40.52 -1.23
C LEU A 696 1.76 40.24 -0.58
N ASP A 697 1.75 39.86 0.71
CA ASP A 697 2.98 39.54 1.42
C ASP A 697 3.54 38.17 0.97
N GLY A 698 2.69 37.18 0.75
CA GLY A 698 3.09 35.88 0.19
C GLY A 698 3.65 36.01 -1.24
N LEU A 699 3.14 36.92 -2.05
CA LEU A 699 3.65 37.22 -3.40
C LEU A 699 5.07 37.76 -3.40
N LYS A 700 5.55 38.41 -2.33
CA LYS A 700 6.95 38.84 -2.21
C LYS A 700 7.94 37.70 -2.16
N ASN A 701 7.49 36.53 -1.68
CA ASN A 701 8.30 35.31 -1.49
C ASN A 701 8.13 34.31 -2.64
N PHE A 702 7.30 34.60 -3.63
CA PHE A 702 7.04 33.78 -4.82
C PHE A 702 7.85 34.27 -6.01
#